data_fc3dad22cb7ceded6a16b7533445b7f0
#
_entry.id   fc3dad22cb7ceded6a16b7533445b7f0
#
_cell.length_a   1.000
_cell.length_b   1.000
_cell.length_c   1.000
_cell.angle_alpha   90.00
_cell.angle_beta   90.00
_cell.angle_gamma   90.00
#
_symmetry.space_group_name_H-M   'P 1'
#
loop_
_entity.id
_entity.type
_entity.pdbx_description
1 polymer ?
#
loop_
_entity_poly.entity_id
_entity_poly.type
_entity_poly.pdbx_seq_one_letter_code
_entity_poly.pdbx_strand_id
1 'polypeptide(L)'
;MANREIVVKGARENNLKNINIKLPKEKLIVFTGVSGSGKSTLAFDTIYNEGQRRYVESLSSYARQFLGNVEKPDVDSIEGLSPSIAIDQKTTSHNPRSTVGTVTEIYDYLRLLYARIGVGYCPTHNLPIVKFTPKQMVDIIKQKPLGSKIIILAPMVHNEKGTQKEVLDKIKALGYERIRLERKDFYRISEVPTLEKNNKHSIDVVIDRLILKEDSDSRLYESIENALDVADGYVIVYHEGEETLFSEHQACPECGFSIPPLEPRLFSFNAPIGCCPDCHGLGLKKEAVEELIVPNMNLSINQGAITYYKNIINTSNIEWQEFDYLLAYYGISKDIPYRKLTLEQRNIILYGSKTPISYKLTTSSGNVMNRVGIEGVKTKIDRLYVSTTSEFMREYYASFMSESVCTTCNGARLSPSTLAVKVGGLNIYEITKLSLKDFYDFIDNLQLTEQEKEISNLVIKEIKNRTSFLIDVGLEYLTLARMAMTLSGGESQRIRLATQIGSKLSGVLYVLDEPSIGLHQRDNDRLIKTLQEMRDLGNTLIVVEHDEDTMLASDYLVDIGPGAGVHGGYITSEGTPEQVMNDENSLTGQYLSGKKFIPVPSVRLKGNNKFITIKGAECNNLKNIDVKIPLGLFCCVTGVSGSGKSSLVTEILYKTIKNKLYSSKEIPGKNKQVLGIDNIDKVINVSQEPIGRTPRSNPATYIGVFDDIRDLFASTLEAKSRGYNKGRFSFNVKGGRCEKCEGDGVKRISMNFLPDVFVICDECGGKRYNHETLQVTYKGKNIFEVLDMTCEDAMEFFKNVPPIYRKVKTLVDVGLGYIKLGQSSTTLSGGESQRVKLAYELQRRSTGNTLYILDEPTTGLHVDDIKKLLEVLNTIVLNGNSVLVIEHNLDVIKCADYIIDLGPEGGDKGGYVVCEGTPEEVCNSTNSYTGKYLKKIMDRDKKRAIDNID
;
A
#
# COMPACT_ATOMS: atom_id res chain seq x y z
N MET A 1 9.17 -12.77 -44.89
CA MET A 1 9.04 -13.74 -43.78
C MET A 1 9.22 -12.96 -42.49
N ALA A 2 8.28 -12.99 -41.61
CA ALA A 2 8.45 -12.32 -40.30
C ALA A 2 9.66 -12.94 -39.58
N ASN A 3 10.55 -12.13 -39.06
CA ASN A 3 11.73 -12.62 -38.33
C ASN A 3 11.25 -13.36 -37.07
N ARG A 4 11.47 -14.67 -37.00
CA ARG A 4 10.99 -15.54 -35.89
C ARG A 4 11.85 -15.42 -34.63
N GLU A 5 12.90 -14.62 -34.69
CA GLU A 5 13.87 -14.47 -33.61
C GLU A 5 14.09 -12.98 -33.30
N ILE A 6 14.44 -12.68 -32.05
CA ILE A 6 15.05 -11.43 -31.63
C ILE A 6 16.56 -11.69 -31.63
N VAL A 7 17.32 -10.94 -32.41
CA VAL A 7 18.77 -11.10 -32.54
C VAL A 7 19.47 -9.89 -31.92
N VAL A 8 20.17 -10.10 -30.83
CA VAL A 8 20.99 -9.08 -30.15
C VAL A 8 22.43 -9.29 -30.55
N LYS A 9 23.11 -8.22 -30.96
CA LYS A 9 24.54 -8.23 -31.36
C LYS A 9 25.30 -7.18 -30.58
N GLY A 10 26.35 -7.57 -29.90
CA GLY A 10 27.31 -6.66 -29.29
C GLY A 10 26.74 -5.89 -28.09
N ALA A 11 25.96 -6.51 -27.20
CA ALA A 11 25.48 -5.84 -25.99
C ALA A 11 26.60 -5.66 -24.97
N ARG A 12 26.87 -4.39 -24.57
CA ARG A 12 27.96 -3.98 -23.67
C ARG A 12 27.48 -3.09 -22.52
N GLU A 13 26.16 -2.95 -22.35
CA GLU A 13 25.60 -2.11 -21.29
C GLU A 13 26.05 -2.60 -19.90
N ASN A 14 26.40 -1.70 -19.01
CA ASN A 14 26.88 -1.96 -17.65
C ASN A 14 28.02 -3.02 -17.58
N ASN A 15 27.72 -4.24 -17.08
CA ASN A 15 28.70 -5.31 -16.93
C ASN A 15 28.70 -6.34 -18.08
N LEU A 16 27.85 -6.18 -19.10
CA LEU A 16 27.76 -7.13 -20.22
C LEU A 16 29.05 -7.15 -21.06
N LYS A 17 29.46 -8.33 -21.45
CA LYS A 17 30.75 -8.58 -22.16
C LYS A 17 30.53 -8.90 -23.63
N ASN A 18 30.00 -7.89 -24.39
CA ASN A 18 29.79 -8.02 -25.84
C ASN A 18 28.92 -9.22 -26.23
N ILE A 19 27.74 -9.32 -25.56
CA ILE A 19 26.83 -10.44 -25.72
C ILE A 19 26.21 -10.48 -27.11
N ASN A 20 26.20 -11.68 -27.72
CA ASN A 20 25.48 -12.01 -28.94
C ASN A 20 24.53 -13.15 -28.64
N ILE A 21 23.21 -12.95 -28.85
CA ILE A 21 22.19 -13.94 -28.53
C ILE A 21 21.03 -13.90 -29.52
N LYS A 22 20.44 -15.07 -29.77
CA LYS A 22 19.21 -15.24 -30.56
C LYS A 22 18.09 -15.78 -29.70
N LEU A 23 17.04 -15.03 -29.52
CA LEU A 23 15.90 -15.40 -28.69
C LEU A 23 14.70 -15.74 -29.58
N PRO A 24 14.05 -16.89 -29.39
CA PRO A 24 12.86 -17.28 -30.16
C PRO A 24 11.67 -16.38 -29.78
N LYS A 25 10.88 -15.95 -30.77
CA LYS A 25 9.61 -15.23 -30.54
C LYS A 25 8.47 -16.17 -30.17
N GLU A 26 7.41 -15.57 -29.57
CA GLU A 26 6.21 -16.30 -29.17
C GLU A 26 6.51 -17.45 -28.18
N LYS A 27 7.48 -17.19 -27.29
CA LYS A 27 7.99 -18.12 -26.29
C LYS A 27 8.08 -17.48 -24.93
N LEU A 28 8.01 -18.30 -23.89
CA LEU A 28 8.35 -17.93 -22.52
C LEU A 28 9.85 -18.15 -22.35
N ILE A 29 10.60 -17.06 -22.26
CA ILE A 29 12.05 -17.03 -22.14
C ILE A 29 12.39 -16.61 -20.72
N VAL A 30 13.19 -17.40 -20.01
CA VAL A 30 13.64 -17.04 -18.68
C VAL A 30 15.11 -16.69 -18.67
N PHE A 31 15.46 -15.53 -18.12
CA PHE A 31 16.83 -15.10 -17.84
C PHE A 31 17.16 -15.39 -16.39
N THR A 32 18.16 -16.20 -16.15
CA THR A 32 18.60 -16.63 -14.83
C THR A 32 20.10 -16.44 -14.62
N GLY A 33 20.62 -16.77 -13.44
CA GLY A 33 22.02 -16.63 -13.04
C GLY A 33 22.19 -15.93 -11.71
N VAL A 34 23.42 -15.85 -11.19
CA VAL A 34 23.72 -15.24 -9.88
C VAL A 34 23.33 -13.77 -9.81
N SER A 35 23.10 -13.25 -8.60
CA SER A 35 22.78 -11.83 -8.40
C SER A 35 23.92 -10.95 -8.92
N GLY A 36 23.58 -9.86 -9.67
CA GLY A 36 24.57 -9.00 -10.29
C GLY A 36 25.29 -9.56 -11.52
N SER A 37 24.81 -10.67 -12.12
CA SER A 37 25.42 -11.26 -13.34
C SER A 37 25.12 -10.48 -14.62
N GLY A 38 24.13 -9.59 -14.62
CA GLY A 38 23.73 -8.79 -15.80
C GLY A 38 22.38 -9.15 -16.40
N LYS A 39 21.58 -10.01 -15.75
CA LYS A 39 20.22 -10.41 -16.19
C LYS A 39 19.32 -9.23 -16.51
N SER A 40 19.09 -8.40 -15.51
CA SER A 40 18.20 -7.22 -15.63
C SER A 40 18.80 -6.21 -16.63
N THR A 41 20.12 -6.09 -16.69
CA THR A 41 20.80 -5.26 -17.69
C THR A 41 20.52 -5.70 -19.13
N LEU A 42 20.57 -7.00 -19.41
CA LEU A 42 20.24 -7.53 -20.74
C LEU A 42 18.75 -7.37 -21.04
N ALA A 43 17.87 -7.73 -20.06
CA ALA A 43 16.41 -7.72 -20.26
C ALA A 43 15.85 -6.29 -20.36
N PHE A 44 16.15 -5.43 -19.38
CA PHE A 44 15.57 -4.10 -19.25
C PHE A 44 16.42 -3.01 -19.87
N ASP A 45 17.68 -2.86 -19.44
CA ASP A 45 18.53 -1.75 -19.90
C ASP A 45 18.90 -1.87 -21.38
N THR A 46 18.91 -3.08 -21.93
CA THR A 46 19.27 -3.34 -23.33
C THR A 46 18.05 -3.62 -24.22
N ILE A 47 17.38 -4.76 -24.02
CA ILE A 47 16.33 -5.23 -24.96
C ILE A 47 15.06 -4.35 -24.82
N TYR A 48 14.56 -4.15 -23.61
CA TYR A 48 13.35 -3.35 -23.40
C TYR A 48 13.57 -1.87 -23.77
N ASN A 49 14.66 -1.26 -23.30
CA ASN A 49 14.95 0.15 -23.60
C ASN A 49 15.10 0.42 -25.10
N GLU A 50 15.74 -0.48 -25.86
CA GLU A 50 15.82 -0.32 -27.31
C GLU A 50 14.46 -0.48 -27.99
N GLY A 51 13.62 -1.42 -27.51
CA GLY A 51 12.25 -1.59 -28.01
C GLY A 51 11.39 -0.36 -27.74
N GLN A 52 11.46 0.20 -26.54
CA GLN A 52 10.75 1.41 -26.16
C GLN A 52 11.26 2.63 -26.94
N ARG A 53 12.59 2.77 -27.09
CA ARG A 53 13.20 3.85 -27.87
C ARG A 53 12.66 3.88 -29.29
N ARG A 54 12.67 2.74 -29.99
CA ARG A 54 12.13 2.63 -31.35
C ARG A 54 10.65 2.95 -31.44
N TYR A 55 9.88 2.52 -30.44
CA TYR A 55 8.46 2.85 -30.36
C TYR A 55 8.25 4.37 -30.21
N VAL A 56 8.95 4.99 -29.26
CA VAL A 56 8.89 6.45 -29.05
C VAL A 56 9.34 7.23 -30.28
N GLU A 57 10.40 6.78 -30.96
CA GLU A 57 10.87 7.40 -32.20
C GLU A 57 9.84 7.33 -33.35
N SER A 58 8.98 6.34 -33.38
CA SER A 58 7.90 6.21 -34.35
C SER A 58 6.75 7.19 -34.14
N LEU A 59 6.65 7.79 -32.92
CA LEU A 59 5.60 8.74 -32.58
C LEU A 59 5.86 10.15 -33.13
N SER A 60 4.82 10.98 -33.16
CA SER A 60 4.93 12.39 -33.58
C SER A 60 5.92 13.18 -32.70
N SER A 61 6.51 14.23 -33.25
CA SER A 61 7.42 15.10 -32.49
C SER A 61 6.80 15.71 -31.24
N TYR A 62 5.50 15.97 -31.28
CA TYR A 62 4.73 16.45 -30.14
C TYR A 62 4.65 15.38 -29.03
N ALA A 63 4.29 14.15 -29.34
CA ALA A 63 4.24 13.05 -28.38
C ALA A 63 5.61 12.75 -27.76
N ARG A 64 6.69 12.83 -28.53
CA ARG A 64 8.08 12.65 -28.05
C ARG A 64 8.50 13.66 -26.98
N GLN A 65 8.02 14.91 -27.06
CA GLN A 65 8.31 15.93 -26.04
C GLN A 65 7.77 15.57 -24.65
N PHE A 66 6.68 14.79 -24.59
CA PHE A 66 6.09 14.35 -23.31
C PHE A 66 6.69 13.05 -22.78
N LEU A 67 7.19 12.18 -23.65
CA LEU A 67 7.69 10.85 -23.27
C LEU A 67 9.19 10.86 -22.90
N GLY A 68 9.90 11.97 -23.13
CA GLY A 68 11.33 12.09 -22.86
C GLY A 68 12.19 11.36 -23.90
N ASN A 69 13.49 11.63 -23.87
CA ASN A 69 14.46 10.89 -24.66
C ASN A 69 14.89 9.63 -23.89
N VAL A 70 14.62 8.47 -24.44
CA VAL A 70 15.21 7.20 -23.99
C VAL A 70 16.63 7.13 -24.54
N GLU A 71 17.62 7.00 -23.68
CA GLU A 71 19.02 6.84 -24.08
C GLU A 71 19.19 5.55 -24.90
N LYS A 72 20.04 5.61 -25.95
CA LYS A 72 20.35 4.42 -26.74
C LYS A 72 21.25 3.51 -25.90
N PRO A 73 20.87 2.23 -25.67
CA PRO A 73 21.76 1.31 -24.96
C PRO A 73 23.04 1.04 -25.77
N ASP A 74 24.11 0.66 -25.05
CA ASP A 74 25.38 0.28 -25.68
C ASP A 74 25.27 -1.13 -26.29
N VAL A 75 24.79 -1.14 -27.54
CA VAL A 75 24.55 -2.36 -28.33
C VAL A 75 24.78 -2.04 -29.82
N ASP A 76 25.40 -2.96 -30.53
CA ASP A 76 25.63 -2.78 -31.96
C ASP A 76 24.32 -2.77 -32.74
N SER A 77 23.50 -3.81 -32.58
CA SER A 77 22.15 -3.86 -33.17
C SER A 77 21.24 -4.86 -32.44
N ILE A 78 19.93 -4.58 -32.44
CA ILE A 78 18.90 -5.55 -32.08
C ILE A 78 17.90 -5.64 -33.23
N GLU A 79 17.72 -6.83 -33.78
CA GLU A 79 16.80 -7.08 -34.87
C GLU A 79 15.57 -7.84 -34.36
N GLY A 80 14.43 -7.67 -35.00
CA GLY A 80 13.23 -8.45 -34.68
C GLY A 80 12.43 -7.99 -33.44
N LEU A 81 12.69 -6.82 -32.83
CA LEU A 81 11.92 -6.33 -31.71
C LEU A 81 10.46 -6.06 -32.06
N SER A 82 9.57 -6.47 -31.17
CA SER A 82 8.17 -6.05 -31.12
C SER A 82 8.00 -4.86 -30.18
N PRO A 83 6.85 -4.15 -30.18
CA PRO A 83 6.54 -3.19 -29.14
C PRO A 83 6.72 -3.82 -27.76
N SER A 84 7.45 -3.15 -26.88
CA SER A 84 7.86 -3.71 -25.58
C SER A 84 7.14 -3.07 -24.40
N ILE A 85 6.74 -3.88 -23.43
CA ILE A 85 6.10 -3.47 -22.17
C ILE A 85 6.92 -4.06 -21.01
N ALA A 86 7.34 -3.22 -20.06
CA ALA A 86 8.01 -3.67 -18.85
C ALA A 86 7.07 -3.71 -17.67
N ILE A 87 7.22 -4.75 -16.85
CA ILE A 87 6.54 -4.93 -15.57
C ILE A 87 7.61 -5.12 -14.50
N ASP A 88 8.06 -4.00 -13.93
CA ASP A 88 9.11 -3.93 -12.92
C ASP A 88 8.54 -3.91 -11.49
N GLN A 89 9.42 -4.10 -10.51
CA GLN A 89 9.09 -4.10 -9.09
C GLN A 89 8.99 -2.71 -8.45
N LYS A 90 9.63 -1.69 -9.06
CA LYS A 90 10.05 -0.45 -8.39
C LYS A 90 8.96 0.58 -8.10
N THR A 91 7.72 0.42 -8.53
CA THR A 91 6.75 1.50 -8.42
C THR A 91 5.51 1.16 -7.61
N THR A 92 5.61 1.22 -6.29
CA THR A 92 4.43 1.44 -5.46
C THR A 92 4.03 2.91 -5.60
N SER A 93 2.78 3.17 -5.97
CA SER A 93 2.25 4.53 -6.00
C SER A 93 2.24 5.10 -4.59
N HIS A 94 2.98 6.17 -4.35
CA HIS A 94 2.94 6.91 -3.08
C HIS A 94 1.73 7.85 -2.96
N ASN A 95 0.83 7.84 -3.93
CA ASN A 95 -0.37 8.66 -3.88
C ASN A 95 -1.41 8.06 -2.92
N PRO A 96 -1.76 8.72 -1.80
CA PRO A 96 -2.70 8.20 -0.82
C PRO A 96 -4.14 8.06 -1.36
N ARG A 97 -4.43 8.65 -2.52
CA ARG A 97 -5.73 8.52 -3.18
C ARG A 97 -5.85 7.31 -4.07
N SER A 98 -4.73 6.68 -4.46
CA SER A 98 -4.75 5.48 -5.31
C SER A 98 -5.19 4.26 -4.52
N THR A 99 -6.13 3.49 -5.08
CA THR A 99 -6.60 2.21 -4.54
C THR A 99 -6.42 1.11 -5.57
N VAL A 100 -6.51 -0.16 -5.14
CA VAL A 100 -6.53 -1.30 -6.07
C VAL A 100 -7.58 -1.08 -7.16
N GLY A 101 -8.81 -0.68 -6.78
CA GLY A 101 -9.89 -0.43 -7.72
C GLY A 101 -9.58 0.65 -8.76
N THR A 102 -8.85 1.73 -8.39
CA THR A 102 -8.48 2.79 -9.34
C THR A 102 -7.31 2.41 -10.23
N VAL A 103 -6.33 1.66 -9.71
CA VAL A 103 -5.18 1.20 -10.50
C VAL A 103 -5.58 0.15 -11.53
N THR A 104 -6.58 -0.68 -11.22
CA THR A 104 -7.12 -1.72 -12.12
C THR A 104 -8.22 -1.19 -13.04
N GLU A 105 -8.61 0.09 -12.90
CA GLU A 105 -9.72 0.73 -13.58
C GLU A 105 -11.12 0.11 -13.30
N ILE A 106 -11.20 -0.93 -12.45
CA ILE A 106 -12.47 -1.56 -12.07
C ILE A 106 -13.38 -0.54 -11.39
N TYR A 107 -12.81 0.39 -10.61
CA TYR A 107 -13.58 1.44 -9.94
C TYR A 107 -14.28 2.39 -10.93
N ASP A 108 -13.71 2.64 -12.10
CA ASP A 108 -14.33 3.49 -13.12
C ASP A 108 -15.54 2.81 -13.74
N TYR A 109 -15.49 1.50 -13.97
CA TYR A 109 -16.67 0.72 -14.37
C TYR A 109 -17.72 0.63 -13.26
N LEU A 110 -17.34 0.51 -11.99
CA LEU A 110 -18.28 0.57 -10.88
C LEU A 110 -18.98 1.92 -10.80
N ARG A 111 -18.27 3.03 -10.96
CA ARG A 111 -18.87 4.37 -11.02
C ARG A 111 -19.93 4.47 -12.13
N LEU A 112 -19.62 3.90 -13.30
CA LEU A 112 -20.57 3.85 -14.41
C LEU A 112 -21.79 2.97 -14.08
N LEU A 113 -21.58 1.80 -13.49
CA LEU A 113 -22.65 0.90 -13.07
C LEU A 113 -23.61 1.59 -12.09
N TYR A 114 -23.06 2.18 -11.01
CA TYR A 114 -23.87 2.89 -10.00
C TYR A 114 -24.60 4.12 -10.56
N ALA A 115 -24.00 4.82 -11.53
CA ALA A 115 -24.65 5.94 -12.19
C ALA A 115 -25.82 5.51 -13.10
N ARG A 116 -25.81 4.29 -13.63
CA ARG A 116 -26.80 3.81 -14.59
C ARG A 116 -27.94 3.03 -13.97
N ILE A 117 -27.65 2.17 -13.00
CA ILE A 117 -28.64 1.27 -12.37
C ILE A 117 -28.73 1.45 -10.85
N GLY A 118 -28.02 2.40 -10.28
CA GLY A 118 -28.05 2.67 -8.85
C GLY A 118 -29.39 3.25 -8.40
N VAL A 119 -29.88 2.75 -7.26
CA VAL A 119 -31.08 3.26 -6.59
C VAL A 119 -30.68 3.99 -5.31
N GLY A 120 -31.12 5.23 -5.18
CA GLY A 120 -30.91 6.04 -3.98
C GLY A 120 -31.81 5.61 -2.82
N TYR A 121 -31.30 5.61 -1.60
CA TYR A 121 -32.05 5.34 -0.37
C TYR A 121 -31.84 6.44 0.65
N CYS A 122 -32.88 6.78 1.40
CA CYS A 122 -32.74 7.72 2.51
C CYS A 122 -31.93 7.04 3.64
N PRO A 123 -30.82 7.63 4.14
CA PRO A 123 -30.03 7.04 5.21
C PRO A 123 -30.78 6.90 6.53
N THR A 124 -31.78 7.77 6.78
CA THR A 124 -32.54 7.82 8.04
C THR A 124 -33.76 6.90 7.99
N HIS A 125 -34.51 6.91 6.89
CA HIS A 125 -35.79 6.23 6.77
C HIS A 125 -35.72 4.95 5.93
N ASN A 126 -34.57 4.69 5.27
CA ASN A 126 -34.35 3.55 4.36
C ASN A 126 -35.40 3.43 3.25
N LEU A 127 -36.02 4.56 2.84
CA LEU A 127 -36.97 4.62 1.74
C LEU A 127 -36.20 4.83 0.43
N PRO A 128 -36.59 4.16 -0.66
CA PRO A 128 -35.99 4.41 -1.96
C PRO A 128 -36.34 5.82 -2.44
N ILE A 129 -35.36 6.53 -2.97
CA ILE A 129 -35.49 7.86 -3.56
C ILE A 129 -35.56 7.68 -5.06
N VAL A 130 -36.78 7.55 -5.58
CA VAL A 130 -37.03 7.31 -6.98
C VAL A 130 -37.81 8.52 -7.54
N LYS A 131 -37.39 8.99 -8.69
CA LYS A 131 -38.15 9.98 -9.45
C LYS A 131 -39.16 9.25 -10.32
N PHE A 132 -40.45 9.56 -10.18
CA PHE A 132 -41.50 9.03 -11.02
C PHE A 132 -42.04 10.11 -11.96
N THR A 133 -42.19 9.77 -13.22
CA THR A 133 -42.95 10.61 -14.13
C THR A 133 -44.46 10.37 -13.92
N PRO A 134 -45.36 11.35 -14.22
CA PRO A 134 -46.81 11.17 -14.09
C PRO A 134 -47.34 9.92 -14.80
N LYS A 135 -46.76 9.58 -15.97
CA LYS A 135 -47.08 8.36 -16.72
C LYS A 135 -46.73 7.09 -15.95
N GLN A 136 -45.50 7.02 -15.38
CA GLN A 136 -45.10 5.86 -14.58
C GLN A 136 -45.96 5.70 -13.34
N MET A 137 -46.39 6.81 -12.71
CA MET A 137 -47.27 6.78 -11.54
C MET A 137 -48.66 6.17 -11.96
N VAL A 138 -49.21 6.57 -13.09
CA VAL A 138 -50.44 6.00 -13.65
C VAL A 138 -50.26 4.50 -13.89
N ASP A 139 -49.17 4.09 -14.55
CA ASP A 139 -48.92 2.69 -14.89
C ASP A 139 -48.81 1.80 -13.63
N ILE A 140 -48.23 2.31 -12.53
CA ILE A 140 -48.15 1.60 -11.24
C ILE A 140 -49.53 1.52 -10.57
N ILE A 141 -50.31 2.60 -10.61
CA ILE A 141 -51.67 2.62 -10.04
C ILE A 141 -52.56 1.61 -10.77
N LYS A 142 -52.43 1.48 -12.07
CA LYS A 142 -53.22 0.52 -12.91
C LYS A 142 -52.93 -0.94 -12.62
N GLN A 143 -51.81 -1.27 -11.92
CA GLN A 143 -51.54 -2.64 -11.49
C GLN A 143 -52.48 -3.09 -10.35
N LYS A 144 -53.20 -2.16 -9.71
CA LYS A 144 -54.20 -2.50 -8.72
C LYS A 144 -55.46 -3.09 -9.39
N PRO A 145 -56.26 -3.94 -8.69
CA PRO A 145 -57.45 -4.56 -9.26
C PRO A 145 -58.46 -3.54 -9.80
N LEU A 146 -59.11 -3.83 -10.93
CA LEU A 146 -60.20 -3.03 -11.44
C LEU A 146 -61.36 -2.98 -10.43
N GLY A 147 -61.98 -1.82 -10.26
CA GLY A 147 -62.98 -1.57 -9.22
C GLY A 147 -62.43 -1.02 -7.89
N SER A 148 -61.12 -0.93 -7.75
CA SER A 148 -60.48 -0.36 -6.55
C SER A 148 -60.86 1.11 -6.36
N LYS A 149 -61.14 1.50 -5.10
CA LYS A 149 -61.39 2.89 -4.71
C LYS A 149 -60.08 3.56 -4.38
N ILE A 150 -59.70 4.54 -5.18
CA ILE A 150 -58.45 5.26 -5.06
C ILE A 150 -58.72 6.71 -4.64
N ILE A 151 -57.92 7.24 -3.71
CA ILE A 151 -57.94 8.65 -3.37
C ILE A 151 -56.55 9.24 -3.70
N ILE A 152 -56.51 10.29 -4.49
CA ILE A 152 -55.28 11.03 -4.81
C ILE A 152 -55.19 12.22 -3.88
N LEU A 153 -54.06 12.33 -3.16
CA LEU A 153 -53.80 13.32 -2.14
C LEU A 153 -52.53 14.13 -2.47
N ALA A 154 -52.57 15.40 -2.22
CA ALA A 154 -51.43 16.32 -2.29
C ALA A 154 -50.95 16.68 -0.89
N PRO A 155 -49.79 16.22 -0.44
CA PRO A 155 -49.25 16.53 0.91
C PRO A 155 -48.72 17.97 0.97
N MET A 156 -49.47 18.86 1.65
CA MET A 156 -49.12 20.29 1.76
C MET A 156 -48.28 20.61 2.99
N VAL A 157 -48.45 19.85 4.09
CA VAL A 157 -47.73 20.01 5.34
C VAL A 157 -47.33 18.62 5.86
N HIS A 158 -46.09 18.47 6.19
CA HIS A 158 -45.58 17.23 6.75
C HIS A 158 -44.86 17.43 8.06
N ASN A 159 -45.48 17.00 9.17
CA ASN A 159 -44.89 16.96 10.52
C ASN A 159 -44.33 18.33 10.99
N GLU A 160 -45.00 19.43 10.67
CA GLU A 160 -44.57 20.79 11.00
C GLU A 160 -45.36 21.37 12.17
N LYS A 161 -44.67 22.16 13.02
CA LYS A 161 -45.34 22.91 14.12
C LYS A 161 -46.02 24.16 13.61
N GLY A 162 -47.14 24.48 14.20
CA GLY A 162 -47.85 25.71 13.92
C GLY A 162 -49.35 25.51 13.77
N THR A 163 -50.12 26.58 13.73
CA THR A 163 -51.58 26.55 13.51
C THR A 163 -51.95 26.27 12.07
N GLN A 164 -50.99 26.25 11.14
CA GLN A 164 -51.13 25.99 9.68
C GLN A 164 -52.26 26.79 8.99
N LYS A 165 -52.62 27.98 9.56
CA LYS A 165 -53.73 28.79 9.09
C LYS A 165 -53.53 29.29 7.64
N GLU A 166 -52.30 29.75 7.34
CA GLU A 166 -51.96 30.20 5.98
C GLU A 166 -52.09 29.11 4.93
N VAL A 167 -51.73 27.86 5.28
CA VAL A 167 -51.87 26.70 4.38
C VAL A 167 -53.34 26.35 4.17
N LEU A 168 -54.15 26.36 5.24
CA LEU A 168 -55.58 26.12 5.15
C LEU A 168 -56.29 27.19 4.30
N ASP A 169 -55.93 28.44 4.47
CA ASP A 169 -56.44 29.54 3.67
C ASP A 169 -56.02 29.45 2.19
N LYS A 170 -54.79 29.00 1.90
CA LYS A 170 -54.31 28.70 0.57
C LYS A 170 -55.08 27.57 -0.10
N ILE A 171 -55.34 26.46 0.63
CA ILE A 171 -56.15 25.34 0.14
C ILE A 171 -57.56 25.78 -0.23
N LYS A 172 -58.18 26.64 0.60
CA LYS A 172 -59.47 27.24 0.34
C LYS A 172 -59.51 28.11 -0.91
N ALA A 173 -58.44 28.93 -1.09
CA ALA A 173 -58.31 29.80 -2.25
C ALA A 173 -58.12 29.03 -3.56
N LEU A 174 -57.50 27.82 -3.51
CA LEU A 174 -57.37 26.92 -4.62
C LEU A 174 -58.66 26.14 -4.97
N GLY A 175 -59.73 26.28 -4.15
CA GLY A 175 -61.04 25.68 -4.41
C GLY A 175 -61.23 24.23 -3.95
N TYR A 176 -60.31 23.70 -3.17
CA TYR A 176 -60.44 22.31 -2.64
C TYR A 176 -61.34 22.31 -1.40
N GLU A 177 -62.23 21.32 -1.37
CA GLU A 177 -63.23 21.21 -0.27
C GLU A 177 -62.81 20.28 0.85
N ARG A 178 -61.88 19.34 0.63
CA ARG A 178 -61.57 18.28 1.58
C ARG A 178 -60.05 18.14 1.82
N ILE A 179 -59.73 17.85 3.07
CA ILE A 179 -58.36 17.54 3.49
C ILE A 179 -58.31 16.27 4.32
N ARG A 180 -57.18 15.67 4.41
CA ARG A 180 -56.85 14.64 5.39
C ARG A 180 -55.89 15.24 6.43
N LEU A 181 -56.24 15.11 7.72
CA LEU A 181 -55.44 15.60 8.85
C LEU A 181 -54.74 14.45 9.57
N GLU A 182 -53.49 14.67 9.99
CA GLU A 182 -52.64 13.69 10.73
C GLU A 182 -52.56 12.32 10.05
N ARG A 183 -52.70 12.30 8.71
CA ARG A 183 -52.75 11.04 7.90
C ARG A 183 -53.84 10.06 8.30
N LYS A 184 -54.84 10.49 9.04
CA LYS A 184 -55.90 9.62 9.57
C LYS A 184 -57.29 10.08 9.12
N ASP A 185 -57.70 11.25 9.55
CA ASP A 185 -59.08 11.70 9.49
C ASP A 185 -59.34 12.65 8.31
N PHE A 186 -60.43 12.43 7.59
CA PHE A 186 -60.86 13.24 6.48
C PHE A 186 -61.90 14.28 6.92
N TYR A 187 -61.59 15.57 6.69
CA TYR A 187 -62.45 16.69 7.07
C TYR A 187 -62.86 17.48 5.84
N ARG A 188 -64.02 18.14 5.89
CA ARG A 188 -64.27 19.29 5.03
C ARG A 188 -63.45 20.47 5.57
N ILE A 189 -62.94 21.32 4.68
CA ILE A 189 -62.05 22.40 5.10
C ILE A 189 -62.75 23.40 6.06
N SER A 190 -64.10 23.51 5.97
CA SER A 190 -64.94 24.28 6.91
C SER A 190 -65.10 23.67 8.29
N GLU A 191 -64.78 22.38 8.46
CA GLU A 191 -65.03 21.60 9.68
C GLU A 191 -63.67 21.18 10.37
N VAL A 192 -62.55 21.74 9.87
CA VAL A 192 -61.22 21.41 10.42
C VAL A 192 -61.10 21.98 11.84
N PRO A 193 -60.73 21.15 12.86
CA PRO A 193 -60.54 21.65 14.22
C PRO A 193 -59.38 22.63 14.28
N THR A 194 -59.44 23.52 15.29
CA THR A 194 -58.33 24.49 15.51
C THR A 194 -57.04 23.75 15.88
N LEU A 195 -55.98 23.92 15.07
CA LEU A 195 -54.71 23.26 15.25
C LEU A 195 -53.86 23.95 16.33
N GLU A 196 -53.25 23.19 17.21
CA GLU A 196 -52.45 23.72 18.32
C GLU A 196 -51.04 24.13 17.85
N LYS A 197 -50.58 25.33 18.26
CA LYS A 197 -49.32 25.90 17.80
C LYS A 197 -48.09 25.06 18.14
N ASN A 198 -48.13 24.33 19.23
CA ASN A 198 -46.95 23.55 19.72
C ASN A 198 -46.89 22.12 19.22
N ASN A 199 -48.00 21.64 18.63
CA ASN A 199 -48.06 20.29 18.06
C ASN A 199 -47.58 20.26 16.63
N LYS A 200 -47.10 19.14 16.16
CA LYS A 200 -46.74 18.89 14.78
C LYS A 200 -47.96 18.39 14.01
N HIS A 201 -48.20 18.96 12.85
CA HIS A 201 -49.37 18.67 12.02
C HIS A 201 -48.96 18.17 10.63
N SER A 202 -49.80 17.33 10.06
CA SER A 202 -49.68 16.88 8.68
C SER A 202 -51.02 17.09 7.98
N ILE A 203 -51.00 17.76 6.82
CA ILE A 203 -52.19 18.12 6.06
C ILE A 203 -52.01 17.70 4.62
N ASP A 204 -52.87 16.81 4.14
CA ASP A 204 -52.94 16.41 2.75
C ASP A 204 -54.26 16.91 2.13
N VAL A 205 -54.17 17.48 0.93
CA VAL A 205 -55.36 17.91 0.16
C VAL A 205 -55.90 16.74 -0.65
N VAL A 206 -57.22 16.54 -0.60
CA VAL A 206 -57.88 15.52 -1.45
C VAL A 206 -58.09 16.11 -2.84
N ILE A 207 -57.31 15.65 -3.80
CA ILE A 207 -57.39 16.11 -5.19
C ILE A 207 -58.51 15.39 -5.92
N ASP A 208 -58.54 14.06 -5.85
CA ASP A 208 -59.61 13.29 -6.52
C ASP A 208 -59.92 11.99 -5.76
N ARG A 209 -61.13 11.49 -5.99
CA ARG A 209 -61.61 10.18 -5.51
C ARG A 209 -62.25 9.45 -6.68
N LEU A 210 -61.62 8.35 -7.11
CA LEU A 210 -62.04 7.64 -8.28
C LEU A 210 -62.11 6.11 -8.02
N ILE A 211 -62.86 5.43 -8.86
CA ILE A 211 -62.89 3.98 -8.95
C ILE A 211 -62.11 3.61 -10.22
N LEU A 212 -61.14 2.73 -10.07
CA LEU A 212 -60.26 2.32 -11.17
C LEU A 212 -61.05 1.53 -12.23
N LYS A 213 -61.08 2.02 -13.47
CA LYS A 213 -61.70 1.40 -14.63
C LYS A 213 -60.69 1.35 -15.80
N GLU A 214 -60.95 0.57 -16.82
CA GLU A 214 -60.09 0.45 -18.00
C GLU A 214 -59.80 1.78 -18.71
N ASP A 215 -60.75 2.72 -18.67
CA ASP A 215 -60.71 4.04 -19.34
C ASP A 215 -60.30 5.19 -18.39
N SER A 216 -59.75 4.90 -17.21
CA SER A 216 -59.43 5.92 -16.19
C SER A 216 -58.13 6.69 -16.44
N ASP A 217 -57.37 6.36 -17.50
CA ASP A 217 -56.01 6.87 -17.73
C ASP A 217 -55.91 8.42 -17.76
N SER A 218 -56.74 9.07 -18.56
CA SER A 218 -56.75 10.53 -18.72
C SER A 218 -57.06 11.23 -17.38
N ARG A 219 -58.06 10.72 -16.66
CA ARG A 219 -58.45 11.28 -15.37
C ARG A 219 -57.39 11.07 -14.29
N LEU A 220 -56.77 9.86 -14.24
CA LEU A 220 -55.67 9.59 -13.34
C LEU A 220 -54.48 10.50 -13.61
N TYR A 221 -54.11 10.66 -14.88
CA TYR A 221 -53.02 11.52 -15.30
C TYR A 221 -53.24 12.97 -14.86
N GLU A 222 -54.42 13.52 -15.18
CA GLU A 222 -54.80 14.88 -14.80
C GLU A 222 -54.86 15.08 -13.27
N SER A 223 -55.39 14.10 -12.53
CA SER A 223 -55.43 14.16 -11.06
C SER A 223 -54.05 14.10 -10.43
N ILE A 224 -53.15 13.32 -11.02
CA ILE A 224 -51.73 13.24 -10.57
C ILE A 224 -51.00 14.54 -10.87
N GLU A 225 -51.10 15.10 -12.07
CA GLU A 225 -50.50 16.38 -12.42
C GLU A 225 -50.97 17.49 -11.47
N ASN A 226 -52.31 17.59 -11.24
CA ASN A 226 -52.86 18.55 -10.29
C ASN A 226 -52.32 18.34 -8.86
N ALA A 227 -52.14 17.10 -8.42
CA ALA A 227 -51.59 16.82 -7.11
C ALA A 227 -50.11 17.22 -7.00
N LEU A 228 -49.32 16.98 -8.05
CA LEU A 228 -47.92 17.37 -8.12
C LEU A 228 -47.76 18.89 -8.12
N ASP A 229 -48.59 19.61 -8.87
CA ASP A 229 -48.56 21.07 -8.90
C ASP A 229 -48.92 21.71 -7.54
N VAL A 230 -49.91 21.12 -6.85
CA VAL A 230 -50.39 21.62 -5.53
C VAL A 230 -49.37 21.34 -4.44
N ALA A 231 -48.72 20.18 -4.44
CA ALA A 231 -47.79 19.74 -3.39
C ALA A 231 -46.32 19.75 -3.84
N ASP A 232 -45.97 20.64 -4.77
CA ASP A 232 -44.59 20.88 -5.20
C ASP A 232 -43.86 19.55 -5.54
N GLY A 233 -44.49 18.74 -6.44
CA GLY A 233 -43.91 17.51 -6.97
C GLY A 233 -44.13 16.24 -6.13
N TYR A 234 -45.04 16.26 -5.16
CA TYR A 234 -45.38 15.08 -4.35
C TYR A 234 -46.86 14.68 -4.54
N VAL A 235 -47.13 13.39 -4.59
CA VAL A 235 -48.49 12.85 -4.59
C VAL A 235 -48.59 11.58 -3.75
N ILE A 236 -49.65 11.46 -2.96
CA ILE A 236 -49.97 10.24 -2.19
C ILE A 236 -51.19 9.58 -2.82
N VAL A 237 -51.06 8.31 -3.10
CA VAL A 237 -52.16 7.46 -3.55
C VAL A 237 -52.60 6.56 -2.43
N TYR A 238 -53.84 6.75 -1.95
CA TYR A 238 -54.42 6.00 -0.85
C TYR A 238 -55.43 4.96 -1.38
N HIS A 239 -55.27 3.71 -1.00
CA HIS A 239 -56.09 2.59 -1.38
C HIS A 239 -56.24 1.62 -0.18
N GLU A 240 -57.48 1.41 0.31
CA GLU A 240 -57.83 0.40 1.36
C GLU A 240 -56.92 0.37 2.61
N GLY A 241 -56.43 1.51 3.04
CA GLY A 241 -55.51 1.61 4.19
C GLY A 241 -54.02 1.63 3.84
N GLU A 242 -53.67 1.35 2.61
CA GLU A 242 -52.31 1.45 2.11
C GLU A 242 -52.06 2.81 1.43
N GLU A 243 -50.90 3.37 1.70
CA GLU A 243 -50.44 4.62 1.10
C GLU A 243 -49.23 4.35 0.20
N THR A 244 -49.29 4.87 -1.01
CA THR A 244 -48.13 4.90 -1.90
C THR A 244 -47.79 6.37 -2.18
N LEU A 245 -46.63 6.79 -1.73
CA LEU A 245 -46.12 8.12 -2.00
C LEU A 245 -45.25 8.11 -3.25
N PHE A 246 -45.54 9.01 -4.17
CA PHE A 246 -44.76 9.26 -5.39
C PHE A 246 -44.15 10.66 -5.33
N SER A 247 -43.02 10.85 -5.96
CA SER A 247 -42.38 12.17 -6.07
C SER A 247 -41.73 12.37 -7.45
N GLU A 248 -41.80 13.57 -7.96
CA GLU A 248 -41.01 14.02 -9.09
C GLU A 248 -39.60 14.44 -8.70
N HIS A 249 -39.32 14.63 -7.39
CA HIS A 249 -38.03 15.03 -6.88
C HIS A 249 -37.24 13.81 -6.44
N GLN A 250 -35.90 13.89 -6.58
CA GLN A 250 -34.98 12.93 -6.01
C GLN A 250 -34.71 13.25 -4.53
N ALA A 251 -35.76 13.28 -3.72
CA ALA A 251 -35.68 13.60 -2.30
C ALA A 251 -36.54 12.66 -1.44
N CYS A 252 -36.11 12.42 -0.21
CA CYS A 252 -36.88 11.64 0.76
C CYS A 252 -38.12 12.43 1.20
N PRO A 253 -39.30 11.86 1.09
CA PRO A 253 -40.52 12.55 1.48
C PRO A 253 -40.67 12.83 2.97
N GLU A 254 -39.96 12.05 3.81
CA GLU A 254 -40.02 12.17 5.26
C GLU A 254 -39.09 13.22 5.84
N CYS A 255 -37.89 13.40 5.28
CA CYS A 255 -36.87 14.31 5.83
C CYS A 255 -36.24 15.28 4.82
N GLY A 256 -36.68 15.27 3.56
CA GLY A 256 -36.13 16.15 2.52
C GLY A 256 -34.71 15.80 2.08
N PHE A 257 -34.14 14.67 2.53
CA PHE A 257 -32.81 14.24 2.11
C PHE A 257 -32.80 13.99 0.60
N SER A 258 -31.95 14.71 -0.12
CA SER A 258 -31.85 14.65 -1.58
C SER A 258 -30.52 14.09 -2.03
N ILE A 259 -30.53 13.43 -3.19
CA ILE A 259 -29.34 12.90 -3.85
C ILE A 259 -29.13 13.70 -5.14
N PRO A 260 -27.88 14.19 -5.38
CA PRO A 260 -27.54 14.80 -6.66
C PRO A 260 -27.80 13.86 -7.85
N PRO A 261 -27.94 14.38 -9.08
CA PRO A 261 -28.10 13.53 -10.26
C PRO A 261 -27.04 12.43 -10.31
N LEU A 262 -27.48 11.19 -10.65
CA LEU A 262 -26.62 10.03 -10.68
C LEU A 262 -25.69 10.07 -11.89
N GLU A 263 -24.57 10.75 -11.75
CA GLU A 263 -23.48 10.84 -12.73
C GLU A 263 -22.25 10.10 -12.23
N PRO A 264 -21.39 9.56 -13.13
CA PRO A 264 -20.16 8.87 -12.71
C PRO A 264 -19.23 9.72 -11.81
N ARG A 265 -19.30 11.06 -11.91
CA ARG A 265 -18.54 11.99 -11.07
C ARG A 265 -18.99 11.99 -9.62
N LEU A 266 -20.26 11.71 -9.34
CA LEU A 266 -20.82 11.62 -8.00
C LEU A 266 -20.14 10.49 -7.21
N PHE A 267 -19.76 9.40 -7.86
CA PHE A 267 -19.11 8.24 -7.25
C PHE A 267 -17.59 8.33 -7.23
N SER A 268 -17.02 9.51 -7.54
CA SER A 268 -15.57 9.73 -7.49
C SER A 268 -15.16 10.42 -6.20
N PHE A 269 -14.30 9.77 -5.40
CA PHE A 269 -13.71 10.41 -4.23
C PHE A 269 -12.63 11.45 -4.58
N ASN A 270 -12.28 11.60 -5.86
CA ASN A 270 -11.41 12.67 -6.36
C ASN A 270 -12.18 13.90 -6.86
N ALA A 271 -13.51 13.77 -7.03
CA ALA A 271 -14.35 14.87 -7.47
C ALA A 271 -15.02 15.57 -6.26
N PRO A 272 -15.06 16.92 -6.20
CA PRO A 272 -15.63 17.66 -5.08
C PRO A 272 -17.07 17.29 -4.74
N ILE A 273 -17.89 16.96 -5.77
CA ILE A 273 -19.31 16.60 -5.59
C ILE A 273 -19.50 15.25 -4.90
N GLY A 274 -18.57 14.31 -5.09
CA GLY A 274 -18.69 12.93 -4.59
C GLY A 274 -17.85 12.67 -3.33
N CYS A 275 -16.80 13.45 -3.09
CA CYS A 275 -15.88 13.21 -1.99
C CYS A 275 -16.49 13.58 -0.62
N CYS A 276 -16.01 12.93 0.43
CA CYS A 276 -16.30 13.30 1.79
C CYS A 276 -15.83 14.74 2.05
N PRO A 277 -16.67 15.64 2.58
CA PRO A 277 -16.32 17.04 2.81
C PRO A 277 -15.20 17.21 3.84
N ASP A 278 -15.08 16.29 4.80
CA ASP A 278 -14.13 16.39 5.90
C ASP A 278 -12.73 15.88 5.56
N CYS A 279 -12.62 14.73 4.90
CA CYS A 279 -11.32 14.15 4.53
C CYS A 279 -10.93 14.40 3.06
N HIS A 280 -11.77 15.11 2.29
CA HIS A 280 -11.54 15.43 0.89
C HIS A 280 -11.13 14.22 0.03
N GLY A 281 -11.77 13.07 0.29
CA GLY A 281 -11.56 11.83 -0.45
C GLY A 281 -10.36 10.99 0.00
N LEU A 282 -9.70 11.33 1.11
CA LEU A 282 -8.58 10.55 1.63
C LEU A 282 -9.03 9.33 2.45
N GLY A 283 -10.20 9.40 3.10
CA GLY A 283 -10.72 8.35 3.99
C GLY A 283 -10.05 8.34 5.36
N LEU A 284 -8.94 9.02 5.49
CA LEU A 284 -8.15 9.16 6.70
C LEU A 284 -8.03 10.63 7.07
N LYS A 285 -7.88 10.90 8.35
CA LYS A 285 -7.49 12.20 8.89
C LYS A 285 -6.21 12.05 9.69
N LYS A 286 -5.31 12.99 9.52
CA LYS A 286 -4.10 13.07 10.35
C LYS A 286 -4.42 14.04 11.48
N GLU A 287 -4.57 13.50 12.68
CA GLU A 287 -4.94 14.27 13.88
C GLU A 287 -3.98 13.97 15.01
N ALA A 288 -3.76 14.96 15.89
CA ALA A 288 -3.02 14.74 17.12
C ALA A 288 -3.77 13.76 18.02
N VAL A 289 -3.05 12.81 18.64
CA VAL A 289 -3.65 11.77 19.49
C VAL A 289 -3.08 11.82 20.90
N GLU A 290 -3.93 11.49 21.88
CA GLU A 290 -3.58 11.55 23.30
C GLU A 290 -2.35 10.71 23.62
N GLU A 291 -2.22 9.53 23.04
CA GLU A 291 -1.12 8.59 23.27
C GLU A 291 0.25 9.16 22.86
N LEU A 292 0.30 9.99 21.83
CA LEU A 292 1.52 10.64 21.37
C LEU A 292 1.79 11.96 22.10
N ILE A 293 0.74 12.66 22.55
CA ILE A 293 0.86 13.86 23.38
C ILE A 293 1.31 13.48 24.78
N VAL A 294 0.75 12.41 25.36
CA VAL A 294 0.98 11.91 26.72
C VAL A 294 1.48 10.47 26.69
N PRO A 295 2.71 10.21 26.26
CA PRO A 295 3.23 8.84 26.10
C PRO A 295 3.42 8.10 27.42
N ASN A 296 3.52 8.79 28.55
CA ASN A 296 3.61 8.20 29.87
C ASN A 296 2.56 8.80 30.82
N MET A 297 1.45 8.12 30.94
CA MET A 297 0.33 8.54 31.80
C MET A 297 0.64 8.45 33.32
N ASN A 298 1.78 7.86 33.72
CA ASN A 298 2.18 7.79 35.12
C ASN A 298 2.86 9.08 35.62
N LEU A 299 3.32 9.94 34.71
CA LEU A 299 3.89 11.25 35.02
C LEU A 299 2.76 12.25 35.32
N SER A 300 3.08 13.24 36.17
CA SER A 300 2.24 14.42 36.33
C SER A 300 2.57 15.47 35.25
N ILE A 301 1.70 16.48 35.13
CA ILE A 301 1.91 17.60 34.17
C ILE A 301 3.23 18.30 34.48
N ASN A 302 3.52 18.57 35.75
CA ASN A 302 4.77 19.19 36.21
C ASN A 302 6.00 18.27 35.93
N GLN A 303 5.85 16.98 35.87
CA GLN A 303 6.89 16.03 35.51
C GLN A 303 7.06 15.86 33.98
N GLY A 304 6.29 16.56 33.16
CA GLY A 304 6.37 16.53 31.72
C GLY A 304 5.51 15.44 31.07
N ALA A 305 4.37 15.07 31.67
CA ALA A 305 3.42 14.13 31.07
C ALA A 305 3.00 14.55 29.66
N ILE A 306 2.73 15.86 29.45
CA ILE A 306 2.38 16.42 28.15
C ILE A 306 3.67 16.81 27.44
N THR A 307 4.09 15.99 26.50
CA THR A 307 5.39 16.13 25.80
C THR A 307 5.51 17.45 25.05
N TYR A 308 4.40 18.01 24.54
CA TYR A 308 4.38 19.29 23.83
C TYR A 308 4.87 20.44 24.73
N TYR A 309 4.48 20.48 25.99
CA TYR A 309 4.86 21.52 26.94
C TYR A 309 6.12 21.22 27.77
N LYS A 310 6.71 20.04 27.64
CA LYS A 310 7.79 19.52 28.50
C LYS A 310 8.94 20.51 28.73
N ASN A 311 9.34 21.26 27.71
CA ASN A 311 10.49 22.18 27.76
C ASN A 311 10.14 23.58 28.25
N ILE A 312 8.86 23.88 28.44
CA ILE A 312 8.38 25.24 28.83
C ILE A 312 7.57 25.25 30.13
N ILE A 313 7.55 24.12 30.84
CA ILE A 313 6.82 23.99 32.13
C ILE A 313 7.32 25.01 33.11
N ASN A 314 6.40 25.75 33.76
CA ASN A 314 6.65 26.77 34.76
C ASN A 314 7.58 27.91 34.30
N THR A 315 7.63 28.17 32.99
CA THR A 315 8.36 29.33 32.43
C THR A 315 7.43 30.49 32.11
N SER A 316 8.00 31.65 31.79
CA SER A 316 7.27 32.81 31.28
C SER A 316 6.80 32.68 29.81
N ASN A 317 6.89 31.52 29.20
CA ASN A 317 6.41 31.29 27.85
C ASN A 317 4.88 31.50 27.77
N ILE A 318 4.43 32.24 26.76
CA ILE A 318 3.02 32.59 26.58
C ILE A 318 2.14 31.34 26.46
N GLU A 319 2.59 30.29 25.74
CA GLU A 319 1.81 29.07 25.59
C GLU A 319 1.65 28.31 26.92
N TRP A 320 2.67 28.36 27.78
CA TRP A 320 2.56 27.78 29.11
C TRP A 320 1.62 28.57 30.00
N GLN A 321 1.69 29.90 29.96
CA GLN A 321 0.79 30.77 30.75
C GLN A 321 -0.69 30.52 30.34
N GLU A 322 -1.00 30.41 29.04
CA GLU A 322 -2.35 30.06 28.59
C GLU A 322 -2.82 28.72 29.14
N PHE A 323 -1.96 27.71 29.03
CA PHE A 323 -2.28 26.37 29.50
C PHE A 323 -2.41 26.32 31.03
N ASP A 324 -1.52 26.98 31.76
CA ASP A 324 -1.57 27.07 33.23
C ASP A 324 -2.87 27.74 33.71
N TYR A 325 -3.29 28.79 33.02
CA TYR A 325 -4.56 29.47 33.30
C TYR A 325 -5.76 28.57 33.06
N LEU A 326 -5.73 27.75 32.01
CA LEU A 326 -6.77 26.75 31.74
C LEU A 326 -6.88 25.75 32.89
N LEU A 327 -5.74 25.22 33.34
CA LEU A 327 -5.69 24.24 34.44
C LEU A 327 -6.22 24.86 35.74
N ALA A 328 -5.78 26.09 36.07
CA ALA A 328 -6.22 26.80 37.27
C ALA A 328 -7.73 27.11 37.26
N TYR A 329 -8.27 27.54 36.13
CA TYR A 329 -9.68 27.85 35.97
C TYR A 329 -10.60 26.65 36.24
N TYR A 330 -10.21 25.47 35.76
CA TYR A 330 -10.97 24.23 35.95
C TYR A 330 -10.53 23.42 37.19
N GLY A 331 -9.62 23.95 38.04
CA GLY A 331 -9.13 23.26 39.23
C GLY A 331 -8.40 21.97 38.98
N ILE A 332 -7.71 21.85 37.84
CA ILE A 332 -6.97 20.65 37.43
C ILE A 332 -5.58 20.69 38.07
N SER A 333 -5.27 19.72 38.94
CA SER A 333 -3.97 19.62 39.60
C SER A 333 -2.85 19.21 38.63
N LYS A 334 -1.74 19.93 38.66
CA LYS A 334 -0.54 19.65 37.88
C LYS A 334 0.36 18.56 38.47
N ASP A 335 0.13 18.16 39.73
CA ASP A 335 1.06 17.30 40.50
C ASP A 335 0.60 15.85 40.56
N ILE A 336 -0.64 15.55 40.22
CA ILE A 336 -1.14 14.18 40.17
C ILE A 336 -0.78 13.49 38.85
N PRO A 337 -0.54 12.18 38.83
CA PRO A 337 -0.33 11.41 37.59
C PRO A 337 -1.49 11.60 36.61
N TYR A 338 -1.18 11.80 35.34
CA TYR A 338 -2.15 12.07 34.29
C TYR A 338 -3.26 11.01 34.23
N ARG A 339 -2.94 9.72 34.46
CA ARG A 339 -3.92 8.62 34.51
C ARG A 339 -5.01 8.80 35.59
N LYS A 340 -4.75 9.57 36.64
CA LYS A 340 -5.71 9.84 37.73
C LYS A 340 -6.66 11.00 37.43
N LEU A 341 -6.43 11.75 36.37
CA LEU A 341 -7.35 12.78 35.88
C LEU A 341 -8.64 12.15 35.38
N THR A 342 -9.78 12.78 35.64
CA THR A 342 -11.06 12.35 35.11
C THR A 342 -11.10 12.52 33.58
N LEU A 343 -12.02 11.80 32.92
CA LEU A 343 -12.20 11.93 31.47
C LEU A 343 -12.55 13.38 31.07
N GLU A 344 -13.34 14.07 31.89
CA GLU A 344 -13.69 15.48 31.65
C GLU A 344 -12.47 16.39 31.74
N GLN A 345 -11.63 16.22 32.75
CA GLN A 345 -10.38 16.98 32.91
C GLN A 345 -9.41 16.72 31.75
N ARG A 346 -9.27 15.47 31.28
CA ARG A 346 -8.46 15.15 30.10
C ARG A 346 -9.02 15.81 28.86
N ASN A 347 -10.33 15.80 28.67
CA ASN A 347 -10.98 16.47 27.54
C ASN A 347 -10.74 17.99 27.54
N ILE A 348 -10.75 18.63 28.71
CA ILE A 348 -10.41 20.06 28.82
C ILE A 348 -8.95 20.31 28.42
N ILE A 349 -8.02 19.47 28.89
CA ILE A 349 -6.59 19.57 28.50
C ILE A 349 -6.42 19.40 26.99
N LEU A 350 -7.11 18.43 26.39
CA LEU A 350 -6.94 18.12 24.96
C LEU A 350 -7.64 19.09 24.03
N TYR A 351 -8.88 19.49 24.36
CA TYR A 351 -9.73 20.27 23.46
C TYR A 351 -9.92 21.73 23.88
N GLY A 352 -9.57 22.08 25.12
CA GLY A 352 -9.72 23.45 25.65
C GLY A 352 -11.06 23.72 26.29
N SER A 353 -11.35 24.99 26.52
CA SER A 353 -12.57 25.43 27.17
C SER A 353 -13.76 25.46 26.22
N LYS A 354 -14.90 24.88 26.62
CA LYS A 354 -16.18 24.99 25.89
C LYS A 354 -16.81 26.37 25.95
N THR A 355 -16.53 27.12 27.01
CA THR A 355 -17.01 28.49 27.21
C THR A 355 -15.90 29.51 27.00
N PRO A 356 -16.19 30.68 26.46
CA PRO A 356 -15.19 31.75 26.34
C PRO A 356 -14.68 32.18 27.71
N ILE A 357 -13.40 32.01 27.99
CA ILE A 357 -12.73 32.44 29.20
C ILE A 357 -11.89 33.66 28.86
N SER A 358 -12.10 34.76 29.58
CA SER A 358 -11.24 35.98 29.45
C SER A 358 -10.05 35.85 30.40
N TYR A 359 -8.84 36.02 29.89
CA TYR A 359 -7.62 35.89 30.63
C TYR A 359 -6.56 36.91 30.20
N LYS A 360 -5.57 37.12 31.07
CA LYS A 360 -4.49 38.06 30.83
C LYS A 360 -3.17 37.36 30.75
N LEU A 361 -2.40 37.66 29.73
CA LEU A 361 -1.05 37.14 29.53
C LEU A 361 -0.04 38.25 29.67
N THR A 362 1.12 37.93 30.21
CA THR A 362 2.25 38.87 30.31
C THR A 362 3.34 38.43 29.32
N THR A 363 3.66 39.28 28.37
CA THR A 363 4.74 39.06 27.43
C THR A 363 6.12 39.17 28.12
N SER A 364 7.16 38.64 27.53
CA SER A 364 8.55 38.76 27.99
C SER A 364 9.02 40.23 28.08
N SER A 365 8.35 41.14 27.35
CA SER A 365 8.58 42.60 27.41
C SER A 365 7.73 43.31 28.45
N GLY A 366 6.95 42.60 29.29
CA GLY A 366 6.10 43.14 30.33
C GLY A 366 4.74 43.68 29.86
N ASN A 367 4.41 43.57 28.58
CA ASN A 367 3.11 44.01 28.08
C ASN A 367 2.02 43.00 28.46
N VAL A 368 0.87 43.53 28.91
CA VAL A 368 -0.31 42.71 29.24
C VAL A 368 -1.24 42.61 28.04
N MET A 369 -1.58 41.39 27.64
CA MET A 369 -2.52 41.09 26.55
C MET A 369 -3.78 40.45 27.13
N ASN A 370 -4.96 41.00 26.78
CA ASN A 370 -6.24 40.34 27.07
C ASN A 370 -6.62 39.42 25.93
N ARG A 371 -6.99 38.17 26.26
CA ARG A 371 -7.45 37.16 25.28
C ARG A 371 -8.73 36.49 25.74
N VAL A 372 -9.45 35.90 24.81
CA VAL A 372 -10.69 35.16 25.04
C VAL A 372 -10.62 33.80 24.39
N GLY A 373 -10.92 32.77 25.17
CA GLY A 373 -10.87 31.37 24.71
C GLY A 373 -9.47 30.73 24.77
N ILE A 374 -9.38 29.55 25.33
CA ILE A 374 -8.12 28.79 25.45
C ILE A 374 -8.30 27.48 24.69
N GLU A 375 -7.45 27.25 23.71
CA GLU A 375 -7.36 26.00 22.97
C GLU A 375 -6.68 24.93 23.80
N GLY A 376 -7.18 23.69 23.73
CA GLY A 376 -6.48 22.54 24.26
C GLY A 376 -5.27 22.13 23.41
N VAL A 377 -4.41 21.30 23.98
CA VAL A 377 -3.14 20.92 23.36
C VAL A 377 -3.34 20.19 22.02
N LYS A 378 -4.34 19.32 21.92
CA LYS A 378 -4.67 18.59 20.68
C LYS A 378 -5.15 19.56 19.59
N THR A 379 -6.13 20.39 19.90
CA THR A 379 -6.68 21.38 18.97
C THR A 379 -5.60 22.34 18.48
N LYS A 380 -4.70 22.76 19.38
CA LYS A 380 -3.57 23.65 19.07
C LYS A 380 -2.58 22.99 18.11
N ILE A 381 -2.19 21.74 18.36
CA ILE A 381 -1.28 20.99 17.47
C ILE A 381 -1.90 20.83 16.09
N ASP A 382 -3.18 20.41 15.99
CA ASP A 382 -3.89 20.24 14.73
C ASP A 382 -3.91 21.53 13.90
N ARG A 383 -4.23 22.66 14.52
CA ARG A 383 -4.22 23.97 13.87
C ARG A 383 -2.82 24.40 13.42
N LEU A 384 -1.81 24.23 14.29
CA LEU A 384 -0.43 24.63 13.99
C LEU A 384 0.18 23.79 12.87
N TYR A 385 -0.16 22.51 12.78
CA TYR A 385 0.28 21.63 11.70
C TYR A 385 -0.19 22.14 10.33
N VAL A 386 -1.42 22.60 10.23
CA VAL A 386 -1.99 23.15 8.99
C VAL A 386 -1.45 24.54 8.67
N SER A 387 -1.27 25.40 9.69
CA SER A 387 -0.92 26.81 9.47
C SER A 387 0.58 27.07 9.31
N THR A 388 1.47 26.14 9.72
CA THR A 388 2.92 26.36 9.65
C THR A 388 3.46 26.30 8.22
N THR A 389 4.34 27.24 7.88
CA THR A 389 5.10 27.25 6.62
C THR A 389 6.47 26.57 6.75
N SER A 390 6.94 26.33 7.97
CA SER A 390 8.22 25.69 8.26
C SER A 390 8.10 24.16 8.18
N GLU A 391 8.88 23.54 7.32
CA GLU A 391 8.93 22.08 7.17
C GLU A 391 9.37 21.38 8.46
N PHE A 392 10.38 21.92 9.13
CA PHE A 392 10.85 21.44 10.44
C PHE A 392 9.73 21.46 11.50
N MET A 393 8.98 22.58 11.59
CA MET A 393 7.86 22.69 12.55
C MET A 393 6.70 21.77 12.17
N ARG A 394 6.47 21.58 10.89
CA ARG A 394 5.46 20.62 10.40
C ARG A 394 5.80 19.20 10.81
N GLU A 395 7.07 18.78 10.67
CA GLU A 395 7.55 17.47 11.14
C GLU A 395 7.42 17.35 12.66
N TYR A 396 7.75 18.41 13.40
CA TYR A 396 7.59 18.44 14.85
C TYR A 396 6.13 18.21 15.27
N TYR A 397 5.17 18.94 14.69
CA TYR A 397 3.75 18.74 14.99
C TYR A 397 3.28 17.35 14.52
N ALA A 398 3.74 16.89 13.37
CA ALA A 398 3.43 15.57 12.85
C ALA A 398 3.85 14.43 13.81
N SER A 399 4.86 14.66 14.67
CA SER A 399 5.30 13.67 15.66
C SER A 399 4.27 13.39 16.77
N PHE A 400 3.27 14.24 16.92
CA PHE A 400 2.14 14.07 17.86
C PHE A 400 0.87 13.56 17.18
N MET A 401 0.92 13.34 15.86
CA MET A 401 -0.24 12.98 15.06
C MET A 401 -0.20 11.53 14.61
N SER A 402 -1.37 10.93 14.53
CA SER A 402 -1.57 9.63 13.92
C SER A 402 -2.62 9.73 12.83
N GLU A 403 -2.57 8.82 11.88
CA GLU A 403 -3.62 8.67 10.89
C GLU A 403 -4.76 7.86 11.50
N SER A 404 -5.93 8.48 11.58
CA SER A 404 -7.17 7.87 12.02
C SER A 404 -8.18 7.79 10.89
N VAL A 405 -9.07 6.82 10.96
CA VAL A 405 -10.17 6.72 9.99
C VAL A 405 -11.07 7.94 10.14
N CYS A 406 -11.41 8.59 9.03
CA CYS A 406 -12.33 9.73 9.04
C CYS A 406 -13.68 9.35 9.65
N THR A 407 -14.08 10.01 10.71
CA THR A 407 -15.32 9.72 11.47
C THR A 407 -16.59 10.00 10.68
N THR A 408 -16.56 10.94 9.72
CA THR A 408 -17.71 11.31 8.89
C THR A 408 -18.03 10.27 7.83
N CYS A 409 -17.01 9.74 7.14
CA CYS A 409 -17.22 8.74 6.10
C CYS A 409 -16.81 7.31 6.51
N ASN A 410 -16.32 7.10 7.73
CA ASN A 410 -15.82 5.81 8.22
C ASN A 410 -14.87 5.11 7.23
N GLY A 411 -13.97 5.89 6.60
CA GLY A 411 -13.03 5.40 5.61
C GLY A 411 -13.56 5.29 4.18
N ALA A 412 -14.85 5.53 3.95
CA ALA A 412 -15.48 5.39 2.63
C ALA A 412 -15.02 6.43 1.60
N ARG A 413 -14.37 7.52 2.01
CA ARG A 413 -13.87 8.61 1.14
C ARG A 413 -14.95 9.44 0.42
N LEU A 414 -16.20 8.97 0.44
CA LEU A 414 -17.34 9.51 -0.30
C LEU A 414 -18.30 10.26 0.64
N SER A 415 -19.10 11.14 0.05
CA SER A 415 -20.12 11.89 0.77
C SER A 415 -21.29 10.98 1.20
N PRO A 416 -22.04 11.36 2.26
CA PRO A 416 -23.23 10.58 2.69
C PRO A 416 -24.28 10.41 1.59
N SER A 417 -24.46 11.40 0.72
CA SER A 417 -25.39 11.32 -0.42
C SER A 417 -24.95 10.29 -1.47
N THR A 418 -23.65 10.18 -1.74
CA THR A 418 -23.08 9.16 -2.61
C THR A 418 -23.25 7.76 -2.01
N LEU A 419 -22.98 7.61 -0.71
CA LEU A 419 -23.11 6.32 -0.02
C LEU A 419 -24.56 5.86 0.15
N ALA A 420 -25.51 6.76 -0.03
CA ALA A 420 -26.95 6.46 -0.02
C ALA A 420 -27.42 5.70 -1.27
N VAL A 421 -26.60 5.63 -2.34
CA VAL A 421 -26.93 4.92 -3.58
C VAL A 421 -26.46 3.48 -3.51
N LYS A 422 -27.32 2.53 -3.84
CA LYS A 422 -27.06 1.09 -3.74
C LYS A 422 -27.33 0.38 -5.08
N VAL A 423 -26.58 -0.68 -5.31
CA VAL A 423 -26.81 -1.68 -6.38
C VAL A 423 -26.78 -3.05 -5.73
N GLY A 424 -27.82 -3.87 -5.93
CA GLY A 424 -27.92 -5.17 -5.26
C GLY A 424 -27.89 -5.08 -3.72
N GLY A 425 -28.37 -3.97 -3.14
CA GLY A 425 -28.40 -3.74 -1.70
C GLY A 425 -27.12 -3.17 -1.08
N LEU A 426 -26.00 -3.11 -1.81
CA LEU A 426 -24.72 -2.58 -1.33
C LEU A 426 -24.41 -1.21 -1.96
N ASN A 427 -23.82 -0.29 -1.18
CA ASN A 427 -23.26 0.94 -1.72
C ASN A 427 -21.87 0.68 -2.34
N ILE A 428 -21.38 1.67 -3.11
CA ILE A 428 -20.11 1.51 -3.84
C ILE A 428 -18.90 1.25 -2.94
N TYR A 429 -18.89 1.71 -1.70
CA TYR A 429 -17.81 1.44 -0.76
C TYR A 429 -17.92 0.03 -0.17
N GLU A 430 -19.12 -0.40 0.20
CA GLU A 430 -19.36 -1.73 0.74
C GLU A 430 -18.93 -2.81 -0.24
N ILE A 431 -19.29 -2.65 -1.53
CA ILE A 431 -18.87 -3.61 -2.56
C ILE A 431 -17.36 -3.61 -2.78
N THR A 432 -16.68 -2.45 -2.68
CA THR A 432 -15.21 -2.38 -2.82
C THR A 432 -14.45 -2.95 -1.63
N LYS A 433 -15.11 -3.17 -0.49
CA LYS A 433 -14.54 -3.83 0.69
C LYS A 433 -14.54 -5.35 0.59
N LEU A 434 -15.34 -5.92 -0.27
CA LEU A 434 -15.37 -7.36 -0.50
C LEU A 434 -14.01 -7.83 -1.00
N SER A 435 -13.60 -9.06 -0.68
CA SER A 435 -12.48 -9.70 -1.34
C SER A 435 -12.75 -9.80 -2.84
N LEU A 436 -11.73 -9.80 -3.68
CA LEU A 436 -11.94 -9.89 -5.15
C LEU A 436 -12.76 -11.12 -5.53
N LYS A 437 -12.62 -12.22 -4.78
CA LYS A 437 -13.43 -13.42 -4.98
C LYS A 437 -14.89 -13.17 -4.64
N ASP A 438 -15.18 -12.67 -3.44
CA ASP A 438 -16.55 -12.40 -2.99
C ASP A 438 -17.19 -11.27 -3.84
N PHE A 439 -16.38 -10.32 -4.29
CA PHE A 439 -16.78 -9.28 -5.23
C PHE A 439 -17.21 -9.86 -6.59
N TYR A 440 -16.39 -10.78 -7.13
CA TYR A 440 -16.71 -11.48 -8.38
C TYR A 440 -18.02 -12.27 -8.25
N ASP A 441 -18.15 -13.04 -7.16
CA ASP A 441 -19.35 -13.85 -6.88
C ASP A 441 -20.59 -12.96 -6.69
N PHE A 442 -20.47 -11.79 -6.07
CA PHE A 442 -21.54 -10.80 -5.92
C PHE A 442 -22.00 -10.27 -7.29
N ILE A 443 -21.05 -9.84 -8.13
CA ILE A 443 -21.36 -9.31 -9.47
C ILE A 443 -21.98 -10.39 -10.36
N ASP A 444 -21.53 -11.66 -10.24
CA ASP A 444 -22.05 -12.79 -11.02
C ASP A 444 -23.49 -13.14 -10.65
N ASN A 445 -23.84 -13.03 -9.37
CA ASN A 445 -25.15 -13.38 -8.83
C ASN A 445 -26.12 -12.17 -8.73
N LEU A 446 -25.75 -11.02 -9.31
CA LEU A 446 -26.55 -9.80 -9.21
C LEU A 446 -27.89 -9.97 -9.90
N GLN A 447 -28.98 -9.82 -9.13
CA GLN A 447 -30.36 -9.90 -9.65
C GLN A 447 -30.73 -8.57 -10.29
N LEU A 448 -30.92 -8.57 -11.61
CA LEU A 448 -31.26 -7.40 -12.40
C LEU A 448 -32.52 -7.65 -13.20
N THR A 449 -33.32 -6.61 -13.38
CA THR A 449 -34.41 -6.58 -14.35
C THR A 449 -33.86 -6.69 -15.77
N GLU A 450 -34.69 -7.07 -16.74
CA GLU A 450 -34.25 -7.18 -18.13
C GLU A 450 -33.73 -5.85 -18.70
N GLN A 451 -34.33 -4.73 -18.30
CA GLN A 451 -33.88 -3.40 -18.70
C GLN A 451 -32.50 -3.06 -18.08
N GLU A 452 -32.30 -3.35 -16.82
CA GLU A 452 -31.00 -3.13 -16.14
C GLU A 452 -29.91 -4.02 -16.72
N LYS A 453 -30.24 -5.27 -17.09
CA LYS A 453 -29.30 -6.18 -17.78
C LYS A 453 -28.87 -5.60 -19.13
N GLU A 454 -29.80 -5.09 -19.93
CA GLU A 454 -29.47 -4.49 -21.22
C GLU A 454 -28.52 -3.27 -21.05
N ILE A 455 -28.83 -2.40 -20.08
CA ILE A 455 -28.04 -1.21 -19.80
C ILE A 455 -26.62 -1.54 -19.28
N SER A 456 -26.49 -2.57 -18.43
CA SER A 456 -25.26 -2.84 -17.68
C SER A 456 -24.39 -3.97 -18.22
N ASN A 457 -24.86 -4.74 -19.20
CA ASN A 457 -24.21 -5.97 -19.70
C ASN A 457 -22.72 -5.76 -20.04
N LEU A 458 -22.40 -4.74 -20.83
CA LEU A 458 -21.02 -4.46 -21.23
C LEU A 458 -20.14 -4.07 -20.02
N VAL A 459 -20.68 -3.28 -19.12
CA VAL A 459 -19.99 -2.83 -17.90
C VAL A 459 -19.71 -4.01 -16.96
N ILE A 460 -20.70 -4.86 -16.74
CA ILE A 460 -20.57 -6.07 -15.90
C ILE A 460 -19.57 -7.05 -16.51
N LYS A 461 -19.59 -7.23 -17.82
CA LYS A 461 -18.62 -8.09 -18.51
C LYS A 461 -17.18 -7.61 -18.31
N GLU A 462 -16.92 -6.29 -18.43
CA GLU A 462 -15.60 -5.72 -18.20
C GLU A 462 -15.15 -5.85 -16.73
N ILE A 463 -16.06 -5.60 -15.77
CA ILE A 463 -15.78 -5.80 -14.35
C ILE A 463 -15.39 -7.26 -14.08
N LYS A 464 -16.16 -8.22 -14.59
CA LYS A 464 -15.86 -9.66 -14.42
C LYS A 464 -14.53 -10.05 -15.03
N ASN A 465 -14.25 -9.64 -16.26
CA ASN A 465 -13.01 -9.95 -16.95
C ASN A 465 -11.79 -9.43 -16.16
N ARG A 466 -11.80 -8.15 -15.77
CA ARG A 466 -10.69 -7.55 -15.04
C ARG A 466 -10.51 -8.17 -13.65
N THR A 467 -11.62 -8.53 -12.99
CA THR A 467 -11.57 -9.19 -11.68
C THR A 467 -11.04 -10.62 -11.79
N SER A 468 -11.44 -11.39 -12.81
CA SER A 468 -10.94 -12.75 -13.01
C SER A 468 -9.42 -12.76 -13.20
N PHE A 469 -8.86 -11.82 -13.98
CA PHE A 469 -7.41 -11.74 -14.15
C PHE A 469 -6.66 -11.47 -12.85
N LEU A 470 -7.23 -10.65 -11.95
CA LEU A 470 -6.64 -10.43 -10.62
C LEU A 470 -6.69 -11.71 -9.75
N ILE A 471 -7.75 -12.50 -9.87
CA ILE A 471 -7.89 -13.78 -9.18
C ILE A 471 -6.88 -14.80 -9.74
N ASP A 472 -6.72 -14.86 -11.07
CA ASP A 472 -5.83 -15.79 -11.75
C ASP A 472 -4.35 -15.57 -11.40
N VAL A 473 -3.95 -14.33 -11.10
CA VAL A 473 -2.60 -14.03 -10.58
C VAL A 473 -2.46 -14.17 -9.05
N GLY A 474 -3.44 -14.81 -8.37
CA GLY A 474 -3.37 -15.11 -6.93
C GLY A 474 -3.64 -13.92 -6.01
N LEU A 475 -4.40 -12.91 -6.45
CA LEU A 475 -4.77 -11.74 -5.65
C LEU A 475 -6.20 -11.80 -5.11
N GLU A 476 -6.83 -12.97 -5.08
CA GLU A 476 -8.23 -13.19 -4.68
C GLU A 476 -8.60 -12.61 -3.31
N TYR A 477 -7.64 -12.49 -2.40
CA TYR A 477 -7.81 -11.98 -1.05
C TYR A 477 -7.81 -10.44 -0.95
N LEU A 478 -7.33 -9.72 -1.97
CA LEU A 478 -7.30 -8.27 -1.97
C LEU A 478 -8.71 -7.68 -2.05
N THR A 479 -8.85 -6.44 -1.59
CA THR A 479 -10.06 -5.65 -1.75
C THR A 479 -9.81 -4.46 -2.66
N LEU A 480 -10.82 -4.04 -3.44
CA LEU A 480 -10.71 -2.88 -4.32
C LEU A 480 -10.49 -1.56 -3.55
N ALA A 481 -10.96 -1.50 -2.29
CA ALA A 481 -10.79 -0.33 -1.43
C ALA A 481 -9.37 -0.18 -0.86
N ARG A 482 -8.53 -1.23 -0.93
CA ARG A 482 -7.17 -1.21 -0.36
C ARG A 482 -6.31 -0.15 -1.03
N MET A 483 -5.61 0.65 -0.23
CA MET A 483 -4.73 1.72 -0.72
C MET A 483 -3.51 1.13 -1.44
N ALA A 484 -3.18 1.66 -2.61
CA ALA A 484 -2.05 1.19 -3.42
C ALA A 484 -0.71 1.30 -2.68
N MET A 485 -0.54 2.32 -1.83
CA MET A 485 0.67 2.50 -1.03
C MET A 485 0.89 1.45 0.06
N THR A 486 -0.13 0.63 0.38
CA THR A 486 -0.06 -0.46 1.37
C THR A 486 0.24 -1.82 0.74
N LEU A 487 0.34 -1.87 -0.57
CA LEU A 487 0.66 -3.09 -1.31
C LEU A 487 2.14 -3.42 -1.19
N SER A 488 2.46 -4.70 -1.10
CA SER A 488 3.82 -5.19 -1.29
C SER A 488 4.28 -5.00 -2.74
N GLY A 489 5.59 -5.03 -2.98
CA GLY A 489 6.15 -4.95 -4.33
C GLY A 489 5.56 -6.00 -5.28
N GLY A 490 5.49 -7.25 -4.82
CA GLY A 490 4.91 -8.35 -5.59
C GLY A 490 3.40 -8.20 -5.85
N GLU A 491 2.61 -7.73 -4.86
CA GLU A 491 1.17 -7.44 -5.07
C GLU A 491 0.97 -6.36 -6.15
N SER A 492 1.75 -5.28 -6.08
CA SER A 492 1.69 -4.18 -7.05
C SER A 492 2.06 -4.64 -8.46
N GLN A 493 3.11 -5.45 -8.59
CA GLN A 493 3.55 -6.01 -9.87
C GLN A 493 2.49 -6.94 -10.48
N ARG A 494 1.89 -7.82 -9.68
CA ARG A 494 0.82 -8.72 -10.14
C ARG A 494 -0.44 -7.99 -10.56
N ILE A 495 -0.80 -6.89 -9.90
CA ILE A 495 -1.90 -6.01 -10.34
C ILE A 495 -1.61 -5.46 -11.74
N ARG A 496 -0.38 -5.01 -12.02
CA ARG A 496 -0.01 -4.54 -13.36
C ARG A 496 -0.03 -5.67 -14.38
N LEU A 497 0.50 -6.84 -14.01
CA LEU A 497 0.45 -8.03 -14.87
C LEU A 497 -0.99 -8.36 -15.25
N ALA A 498 -1.91 -8.45 -14.27
CA ALA A 498 -3.32 -8.71 -14.52
C ALA A 498 -3.97 -7.65 -15.44
N THR A 499 -3.61 -6.37 -15.26
CA THR A 499 -4.11 -5.27 -16.10
C THR A 499 -3.63 -5.42 -17.54
N GLN A 500 -2.37 -5.82 -17.77
CA GLN A 500 -1.83 -6.05 -19.11
C GLN A 500 -2.43 -7.27 -19.79
N ILE A 501 -2.65 -8.37 -19.06
CA ILE A 501 -3.37 -9.55 -19.57
C ILE A 501 -4.78 -9.17 -20.02
N GLY A 502 -5.46 -8.35 -19.22
CA GLY A 502 -6.80 -7.86 -19.52
C GLY A 502 -6.90 -7.10 -20.85
N SER A 503 -5.80 -6.50 -21.31
CA SER A 503 -5.74 -5.80 -22.59
C SER A 503 -5.80 -6.74 -23.81
N LYS A 504 -5.53 -8.06 -23.64
CA LYS A 504 -5.46 -9.09 -24.68
C LYS A 504 -4.61 -8.69 -25.89
N LEU A 505 -3.58 -7.92 -25.68
CA LEU A 505 -2.64 -7.54 -26.73
C LEU A 505 -1.90 -8.80 -27.22
N SER A 506 -1.66 -8.86 -28.53
CA SER A 506 -0.89 -9.92 -29.19
C SER A 506 0.28 -9.34 -29.98
N GLY A 507 1.34 -10.13 -30.16
CA GLY A 507 2.55 -9.69 -30.87
C GLY A 507 3.40 -8.69 -30.09
N VAL A 508 3.25 -8.60 -28.77
CA VAL A 508 3.99 -7.71 -27.86
C VAL A 508 5.15 -8.47 -27.20
N LEU A 509 6.23 -7.76 -26.92
CA LEU A 509 7.32 -8.23 -26.07
C LEU A 509 7.08 -7.75 -24.63
N TYR A 510 6.79 -8.67 -23.74
CA TYR A 510 6.71 -8.40 -22.30
C TYR A 510 8.04 -8.71 -21.62
N VAL A 511 8.52 -7.79 -20.80
CA VAL A 511 9.71 -7.98 -19.97
C VAL A 511 9.30 -7.86 -18.50
N LEU A 512 9.48 -8.94 -17.74
CA LEU A 512 9.05 -9.04 -16.34
C LEU A 512 10.26 -9.24 -15.42
N ASP A 513 10.25 -8.57 -14.26
CA ASP A 513 11.30 -8.68 -13.24
C ASP A 513 10.77 -9.45 -12.03
N GLU A 514 11.23 -10.70 -11.89
CA GLU A 514 10.92 -11.59 -10.75
C GLU A 514 9.43 -11.61 -10.33
N PRO A 515 8.50 -11.98 -11.21
CA PRO A 515 7.08 -11.93 -10.93
C PRO A 515 6.62 -12.92 -9.84
N SER A 516 7.42 -13.94 -9.50
CA SER A 516 7.15 -14.93 -8.45
C SER A 516 7.41 -14.42 -7.02
N ILE A 517 7.97 -13.22 -6.87
CA ILE A 517 8.36 -12.65 -5.58
C ILE A 517 7.19 -12.60 -4.58
N GLY A 518 7.46 -13.05 -3.33
CA GLY A 518 6.49 -13.04 -2.24
C GLY A 518 5.31 -13.97 -2.46
N LEU A 519 5.40 -14.88 -3.43
CA LEU A 519 4.41 -15.93 -3.67
C LEU A 519 4.69 -17.18 -2.86
N HIS A 520 3.62 -17.73 -2.30
CA HIS A 520 3.64 -19.12 -1.88
C HIS A 520 3.63 -20.04 -3.11
N GLN A 521 4.23 -21.22 -3.03
CA GLN A 521 4.36 -22.14 -4.16
C GLN A 521 3.01 -22.48 -4.84
N ARG A 522 1.93 -22.56 -4.06
CA ARG A 522 0.57 -22.74 -4.58
C ARG A 522 0.14 -21.60 -5.54
N ASP A 523 0.51 -20.38 -5.22
CA ASP A 523 0.12 -19.22 -6.01
C ASP A 523 1.05 -19.04 -7.22
N ASN A 524 2.30 -19.56 -7.12
CA ASN A 524 3.25 -19.61 -8.23
C ASN A 524 2.78 -20.49 -9.39
N ASP A 525 2.17 -21.64 -9.10
CA ASP A 525 1.59 -22.52 -10.13
C ASP A 525 0.56 -21.77 -10.99
N ARG A 526 -0.25 -20.88 -10.38
CA ARG A 526 -1.23 -20.05 -11.10
C ARG A 526 -0.55 -18.99 -11.97
N LEU A 527 0.48 -18.35 -11.42
CA LEU A 527 1.26 -17.35 -12.16
C LEU A 527 1.89 -17.95 -13.40
N ILE A 528 2.53 -19.12 -13.29
CA ILE A 528 3.15 -19.83 -14.42
C ILE A 528 2.11 -20.11 -15.51
N LYS A 529 0.93 -20.61 -15.15
CA LYS A 529 -0.17 -20.83 -16.10
C LYS A 529 -0.56 -19.55 -16.81
N THR A 530 -0.68 -18.44 -16.07
CA THR A 530 -1.01 -17.13 -16.62
C THR A 530 0.05 -16.63 -17.62
N LEU A 531 1.34 -16.81 -17.32
CA LEU A 531 2.42 -16.47 -18.24
C LEU A 531 2.37 -17.33 -19.53
N GLN A 532 2.06 -18.62 -19.40
CA GLN A 532 1.86 -19.50 -20.55
C GLN A 532 0.65 -19.07 -21.41
N GLU A 533 -0.45 -18.69 -20.79
CA GLU A 533 -1.63 -18.16 -21.50
C GLU A 533 -1.30 -16.87 -22.27
N MET A 534 -0.50 -15.96 -21.67
CA MET A 534 -0.02 -14.76 -22.37
C MET A 534 0.85 -15.11 -23.59
N ARG A 535 1.76 -16.09 -23.46
CA ARG A 535 2.55 -16.61 -24.58
C ARG A 535 1.65 -17.15 -25.68
N ASP A 536 0.66 -17.94 -25.33
CA ASP A 536 -0.24 -18.63 -26.28
C ASP A 536 -1.14 -17.64 -27.06
N LEU A 537 -1.28 -16.40 -26.57
CA LEU A 537 -1.87 -15.27 -27.34
C LEU A 537 -0.93 -14.73 -28.44
N GLY A 538 0.25 -15.31 -28.65
CA GLY A 538 1.23 -14.87 -29.65
C GLY A 538 2.19 -13.80 -29.15
N ASN A 539 2.40 -13.69 -27.85
CA ASN A 539 3.36 -12.75 -27.26
C ASN A 539 4.71 -13.42 -26.97
N THR A 540 5.75 -12.62 -26.95
CA THR A 540 7.07 -13.02 -26.47
C THR A 540 7.24 -12.52 -25.03
N LEU A 541 7.60 -13.39 -24.09
CA LEU A 541 7.83 -13.04 -22.71
C LEU A 541 9.30 -13.27 -22.37
N ILE A 542 9.96 -12.23 -21.86
CA ILE A 542 11.28 -12.35 -21.22
C ILE A 542 11.06 -12.13 -19.72
N VAL A 543 11.40 -13.13 -18.93
CA VAL A 543 11.20 -13.13 -17.47
C VAL A 543 12.56 -13.27 -16.80
N VAL A 544 12.96 -12.29 -16.01
CA VAL A 544 14.10 -12.46 -15.10
C VAL A 544 13.62 -13.23 -13.88
N GLU A 545 14.16 -14.42 -13.63
CA GLU A 545 13.66 -15.30 -12.55
C GLU A 545 14.73 -16.17 -11.90
N HIS A 546 14.41 -16.58 -10.67
CA HIS A 546 15.23 -17.46 -9.85
C HIS A 546 14.44 -18.67 -9.33
N ASP A 547 13.13 -18.68 -9.53
CA ASP A 547 12.25 -19.76 -9.09
C ASP A 547 12.41 -21.02 -9.98
N GLU A 548 12.61 -22.19 -9.32
CA GLU A 548 12.86 -23.46 -10.00
C GLU A 548 11.69 -23.86 -10.90
N ASP A 549 10.45 -23.74 -10.43
CA ASP A 549 9.27 -24.17 -11.18
C ASP A 549 9.04 -23.29 -12.41
N THR A 550 9.26 -21.99 -12.30
CA THR A 550 9.17 -21.06 -13.43
C THR A 550 10.25 -21.31 -14.48
N MET A 551 11.49 -21.60 -14.05
CA MET A 551 12.58 -21.96 -14.96
C MET A 551 12.28 -23.26 -15.71
N LEU A 552 11.79 -24.29 -15.03
CA LEU A 552 11.45 -25.59 -15.64
C LEU A 552 10.23 -25.50 -16.58
N ALA A 553 9.32 -24.56 -16.33
CA ALA A 553 8.12 -24.32 -17.16
C ALA A 553 8.41 -23.45 -18.40
N SER A 554 9.62 -22.89 -18.52
CA SER A 554 10.00 -22.04 -19.65
C SER A 554 10.20 -22.83 -20.94
N ASP A 555 9.98 -22.16 -22.08
CA ASP A 555 10.30 -22.73 -23.40
C ASP A 555 11.80 -22.58 -23.72
N TYR A 556 12.42 -21.53 -23.19
CA TYR A 556 13.83 -21.20 -23.42
C TYR A 556 14.44 -20.58 -22.17
N LEU A 557 15.58 -21.08 -21.77
CA LEU A 557 16.30 -20.64 -20.57
C LEU A 557 17.65 -20.07 -20.98
N VAL A 558 18.03 -18.92 -20.42
CA VAL A 558 19.32 -18.26 -20.64
C VAL A 558 19.99 -18.05 -19.29
N ASP A 559 21.11 -18.72 -19.05
CA ASP A 559 21.90 -18.55 -17.82
C ASP A 559 23.01 -17.53 -18.07
N ILE A 560 23.03 -16.46 -17.22
CA ILE A 560 23.96 -15.35 -17.34
C ILE A 560 24.92 -15.35 -16.15
N GLY A 561 26.23 -15.44 -16.44
CA GLY A 561 27.24 -15.61 -15.41
C GLY A 561 28.66 -15.38 -15.96
N PRO A 562 29.62 -16.17 -15.46
CA PRO A 562 29.55 -17.18 -14.40
C PRO A 562 29.46 -16.59 -12.98
N GLY A 563 29.84 -15.33 -12.79
CA GLY A 563 29.87 -14.63 -11.52
C GLY A 563 29.08 -13.33 -11.56
N ALA A 564 29.29 -12.49 -10.57
CA ALA A 564 28.66 -11.19 -10.40
C ALA A 564 29.58 -10.03 -10.83
N GLY A 565 29.03 -8.89 -11.20
CA GLY A 565 29.76 -7.66 -11.54
C GLY A 565 30.77 -7.86 -12.67
N VAL A 566 32.04 -7.57 -12.41
CA VAL A 566 33.12 -7.70 -13.42
C VAL A 566 33.39 -9.15 -13.86
N HIS A 567 33.02 -10.12 -13.03
CA HIS A 567 33.15 -11.57 -13.30
C HIS A 567 31.93 -12.14 -14.01
N GLY A 568 30.87 -11.33 -14.22
CA GLY A 568 29.66 -11.70 -14.93
C GLY A 568 29.59 -11.14 -16.34
N GLY A 569 28.40 -11.07 -16.88
CA GLY A 569 28.11 -10.45 -18.17
C GLY A 569 28.34 -11.33 -19.38
N TYR A 570 28.45 -12.65 -19.18
CA TYR A 570 28.52 -13.65 -20.27
C TYR A 570 27.27 -14.54 -20.25
N ILE A 571 26.93 -15.08 -21.42
CA ILE A 571 25.97 -16.19 -21.50
C ILE A 571 26.76 -17.47 -21.20
N THR A 572 26.42 -18.13 -20.11
CA THR A 572 27.06 -19.40 -19.70
C THR A 572 26.42 -20.60 -20.36
N SER A 573 25.09 -20.54 -20.55
CA SER A 573 24.31 -21.58 -21.22
C SER A 573 23.01 -21.01 -21.78
N GLU A 574 22.50 -21.57 -22.87
CA GLU A 574 21.21 -21.19 -23.45
C GLU A 574 20.55 -22.39 -24.14
N GLY A 575 19.23 -22.46 -24.13
CA GLY A 575 18.47 -23.55 -24.76
C GLY A 575 17.21 -23.91 -23.99
N THR A 576 16.70 -25.12 -24.18
CA THR A 576 15.61 -25.65 -23.34
C THR A 576 16.11 -25.89 -21.92
N PRO A 577 15.23 -25.89 -20.89
CA PRO A 577 15.64 -26.21 -19.52
C PRO A 577 16.47 -27.51 -19.42
N GLU A 578 16.13 -28.55 -20.17
CA GLU A 578 16.86 -29.82 -20.21
C GLU A 578 18.30 -29.65 -20.77
N GLN A 579 18.48 -28.83 -21.80
CA GLN A 579 19.79 -28.52 -22.35
C GLN A 579 20.68 -27.80 -21.34
N VAL A 580 20.11 -26.81 -20.64
CA VAL A 580 20.83 -26.03 -19.61
C VAL A 580 21.17 -26.92 -18.41
N MET A 581 20.29 -27.83 -17.98
CA MET A 581 20.54 -28.80 -16.91
C MET A 581 21.72 -29.76 -17.22
N ASN A 582 21.95 -30.06 -18.50
CA ASN A 582 23.01 -30.93 -18.92
C ASN A 582 24.36 -30.19 -19.15
N ASP A 583 24.36 -28.88 -19.18
CA ASP A 583 25.56 -28.07 -19.37
C ASP A 583 26.33 -27.91 -18.04
N GLU A 584 27.54 -28.39 -17.99
CA GLU A 584 28.40 -28.31 -16.80
C GLU A 584 28.89 -26.90 -16.50
N ASN A 585 28.85 -25.99 -17.46
CA ASN A 585 29.25 -24.60 -17.27
C ASN A 585 28.16 -23.76 -16.62
N SER A 586 26.91 -24.24 -16.67
CA SER A 586 25.77 -23.55 -16.04
C SER A 586 25.67 -23.84 -14.54
N LEU A 587 25.89 -22.82 -13.73
CA LEU A 587 25.65 -22.94 -12.28
C LEU A 587 24.19 -23.23 -11.98
N THR A 588 23.28 -22.52 -12.65
CA THR A 588 21.83 -22.76 -12.55
C THR A 588 21.47 -24.18 -12.98
N GLY A 589 22.03 -24.68 -14.09
CA GLY A 589 21.82 -26.04 -14.56
C GLY A 589 22.27 -27.08 -13.54
N GLN A 590 23.39 -26.87 -12.83
CA GLN A 590 23.84 -27.76 -11.76
C GLN A 590 22.86 -27.82 -10.57
N TYR A 591 22.18 -26.70 -10.23
CA TYR A 591 21.14 -26.68 -9.19
C TYR A 591 19.83 -27.34 -9.67
N LEU A 592 19.38 -27.03 -10.88
CA LEU A 592 18.18 -27.64 -11.47
C LEU A 592 18.30 -29.16 -11.65
N SER A 593 19.47 -29.64 -12.10
CA SER A 593 19.73 -31.08 -12.24
C SER A 593 19.92 -31.83 -10.92
N GLY A 594 20.12 -31.09 -9.81
CA GLY A 594 20.37 -31.64 -8.49
C GLY A 594 21.83 -32.04 -8.21
N LYS A 595 22.75 -31.76 -9.15
CA LYS A 595 24.19 -31.94 -8.91
C LYS A 595 24.68 -31.09 -7.75
N LYS A 596 24.06 -29.90 -7.60
CA LYS A 596 24.22 -29.02 -6.41
C LYS A 596 22.87 -28.80 -5.76
N PHE A 597 22.80 -28.70 -4.45
CA PHE A 597 21.62 -28.40 -3.68
C PHE A 597 22.00 -27.88 -2.28
N ILE A 598 21.07 -27.22 -1.59
CA ILE A 598 21.22 -26.82 -0.19
C ILE A 598 20.77 -28.01 0.67
N PRO A 599 21.67 -28.63 1.45
CA PRO A 599 21.33 -29.81 2.23
C PRO A 599 20.41 -29.46 3.41
N VAL A 600 19.52 -30.40 3.75
CA VAL A 600 18.75 -30.32 5.00
C VAL A 600 19.67 -30.48 6.19
N PRO A 601 19.65 -29.61 7.22
CA PRO A 601 20.46 -29.77 8.40
C PRO A 601 20.23 -31.12 9.09
N SER A 602 21.30 -31.83 9.42
CA SER A 602 21.21 -33.12 10.10
C SER A 602 20.77 -33.02 11.56
N VAL A 603 20.97 -31.87 12.19
CA VAL A 603 20.61 -31.60 13.59
C VAL A 603 19.88 -30.26 13.67
N ARG A 604 18.71 -30.22 14.31
CA ARG A 604 17.99 -29.00 14.66
C ARG A 604 18.43 -28.49 16.01
N LEU A 605 18.61 -27.18 16.13
CA LEU A 605 18.90 -26.56 17.43
C LEU A 605 17.66 -26.63 18.33
N LYS A 606 17.87 -26.81 19.65
CA LYS A 606 16.76 -26.89 20.64
C LYS A 606 16.43 -25.54 21.29
N GLY A 607 17.19 -24.49 20.97
CA GLY A 607 17.01 -23.17 21.54
C GLY A 607 17.44 -23.07 23.01
N ASN A 608 17.12 -21.94 23.63
CA ASN A 608 17.52 -21.63 25.02
C ASN A 608 16.34 -21.74 26.03
N ASN A 609 15.23 -22.38 25.64
CA ASN A 609 14.00 -22.50 26.44
C ASN A 609 13.33 -21.17 26.81
N LYS A 610 13.68 -20.08 26.17
CA LYS A 610 13.04 -18.78 26.31
C LYS A 610 12.14 -18.52 25.13
N PHE A 611 11.04 -17.81 25.35
CA PHE A 611 10.01 -17.54 24.36
C PHE A 611 9.56 -16.10 24.42
N ILE A 612 9.14 -15.57 23.28
CA ILE A 612 8.25 -14.41 23.21
C ILE A 612 6.87 -14.95 22.87
N THR A 613 5.84 -14.57 23.65
CA THR A 613 4.48 -15.01 23.44
C THR A 613 3.59 -13.83 23.14
N ILE A 614 2.96 -13.84 21.97
CA ILE A 614 1.92 -12.88 21.57
C ILE A 614 0.60 -13.50 21.94
N LYS A 615 -0.22 -12.77 22.72
CA LYS A 615 -1.56 -13.22 23.11
C LYS A 615 -2.63 -12.35 22.47
N GLY A 616 -3.65 -12.99 21.93
CA GLY A 616 -4.82 -12.33 21.38
C GLY A 616 -4.50 -11.37 20.24
N ALA A 617 -3.67 -11.79 19.30
CA ALA A 617 -3.36 -11.00 18.11
C ALA A 617 -4.60 -10.84 17.21
N GLU A 618 -5.04 -9.60 17.01
CA GLU A 618 -6.28 -9.26 16.29
C GLU A 618 -6.08 -8.08 15.34
N CYS A 619 -4.88 -7.96 14.76
CA CYS A 619 -4.54 -6.92 13.80
C CYS A 619 -4.87 -7.37 12.38
N ASN A 620 -5.49 -6.50 11.58
CA ASN A 620 -5.92 -6.77 10.22
C ASN A 620 -6.78 -8.06 10.14
N ASN A 621 -6.30 -9.09 9.45
CA ASN A 621 -7.03 -10.36 9.28
C ASN A 621 -6.79 -11.40 10.38
N LEU A 622 -5.92 -11.12 11.36
CA LEU A 622 -5.63 -12.07 12.44
C LEU A 622 -6.84 -12.31 13.33
N LYS A 623 -7.12 -13.59 13.65
CA LYS A 623 -8.34 -14.06 14.33
C LYS A 623 -8.13 -14.33 15.81
N ASN A 624 -7.66 -13.34 16.59
CA ASN A 624 -7.42 -13.43 18.04
C ASN A 624 -6.52 -14.62 18.40
N ILE A 625 -5.41 -14.78 17.67
CA ILE A 625 -4.51 -15.91 17.81
C ILE A 625 -3.47 -15.69 18.91
N ASP A 626 -3.05 -16.79 19.54
CA ASP A 626 -1.90 -16.85 20.44
C ASP A 626 -0.72 -17.51 19.69
N VAL A 627 0.45 -16.89 19.74
CA VAL A 627 1.65 -17.37 19.03
C VAL A 627 2.85 -17.38 19.96
N LYS A 628 3.62 -18.48 19.94
CA LYS A 628 4.79 -18.68 20.76
C LYS A 628 6.05 -18.76 19.90
N ILE A 629 6.95 -17.79 20.03
CA ILE A 629 8.17 -17.70 19.25
C ILE A 629 9.37 -18.10 20.12
N PRO A 630 10.00 -19.23 19.84
CA PRO A 630 11.20 -19.67 20.59
C PRO A 630 12.40 -18.79 20.27
N LEU A 631 13.25 -18.56 21.28
CA LEU A 631 14.46 -17.74 21.16
C LEU A 631 15.73 -18.62 21.08
N GLY A 632 16.80 -18.06 20.49
CA GLY A 632 18.06 -18.77 20.26
C GLY A 632 17.97 -19.79 19.12
N LEU A 633 17.04 -19.59 18.19
CA LEU A 633 16.77 -20.45 17.04
C LEU A 633 16.66 -19.64 15.75
N PHE A 634 16.77 -20.34 14.63
CA PHE A 634 16.35 -19.89 13.32
C PHE A 634 14.88 -20.26 13.10
N CYS A 635 13.98 -19.29 13.28
CA CYS A 635 12.54 -19.45 13.11
C CYS A 635 12.07 -18.89 11.78
N CYS A 636 11.18 -19.62 11.07
CA CYS A 636 10.47 -19.12 9.89
C CYS A 636 8.98 -18.93 10.18
N VAL A 637 8.44 -17.78 9.75
CA VAL A 637 6.99 -17.53 9.67
C VAL A 637 6.57 -17.71 8.22
N THR A 638 5.74 -18.71 7.97
CA THR A 638 5.35 -19.17 6.63
C THR A 638 3.84 -19.04 6.42
N GLY A 639 3.36 -19.37 5.24
CA GLY A 639 1.94 -19.39 4.89
C GLY A 639 1.65 -18.70 3.57
N VAL A 640 0.44 -18.89 3.06
CA VAL A 640 0.01 -18.31 1.78
C VAL A 640 0.06 -16.77 1.79
N SER A 641 0.06 -16.17 0.59
CA SER A 641 0.04 -14.71 0.46
C SER A 641 -1.22 -14.14 1.14
N GLY A 642 -1.07 -13.05 1.90
CA GLY A 642 -2.17 -12.44 2.65
C GLY A 642 -2.65 -13.20 3.90
N SER A 643 -1.95 -14.24 4.38
CA SER A 643 -2.33 -15.00 5.59
C SER A 643 -2.13 -14.25 6.93
N GLY A 644 -1.47 -13.09 6.92
CA GLY A 644 -1.27 -12.26 8.12
C GLY A 644 0.14 -12.25 8.71
N LYS A 645 1.14 -12.80 8.00
CA LYS A 645 2.55 -12.88 8.45
C LYS A 645 3.12 -11.53 8.88
N SER A 646 3.07 -10.52 8.01
CA SER A 646 3.57 -9.18 8.31
C SER A 646 2.75 -8.48 9.39
N SER A 647 1.44 -8.74 9.48
CA SER A 647 0.58 -8.24 10.57
C SER A 647 1.03 -8.77 11.93
N LEU A 648 1.39 -10.06 12.02
CA LEU A 648 1.89 -10.68 13.24
C LEU A 648 3.29 -10.17 13.62
N VAL A 649 4.22 -10.21 12.66
CA VAL A 649 5.65 -9.98 12.93
C VAL A 649 5.99 -8.48 12.95
N THR A 650 5.56 -7.72 11.93
CA THR A 650 5.93 -6.31 11.78
C THR A 650 5.01 -5.40 12.59
N GLU A 651 3.68 -5.55 12.43
CA GLU A 651 2.72 -4.64 13.04
C GLU A 651 2.56 -4.87 14.56
N ILE A 652 2.54 -6.12 15.00
CA ILE A 652 2.36 -6.43 16.43
C ILE A 652 3.71 -6.60 17.11
N LEU A 653 4.48 -7.63 16.75
CA LEU A 653 5.69 -8.03 17.46
C LEU A 653 6.75 -6.92 17.47
N TYR A 654 7.19 -6.52 16.28
CA TYR A 654 8.28 -5.54 16.16
C TYR A 654 7.95 -4.19 16.78
N LYS A 655 6.76 -3.62 16.49
CA LYS A 655 6.35 -2.33 17.05
C LYS A 655 6.22 -2.38 18.58
N THR A 656 5.67 -3.48 19.13
CA THR A 656 5.56 -3.65 20.60
C THR A 656 6.94 -3.73 21.26
N ILE A 657 7.87 -4.52 20.70
CA ILE A 657 9.22 -4.64 21.23
C ILE A 657 9.96 -3.30 21.13
N LYS A 658 9.86 -2.62 19.99
CA LYS A 658 10.48 -1.32 19.74
C LYS A 658 10.01 -0.26 20.74
N ASN A 659 8.70 -0.26 21.05
CA ASN A 659 8.15 0.66 22.05
C ASN A 659 8.71 0.36 23.44
N LYS A 660 8.81 -0.92 23.83
CA LYS A 660 9.30 -1.31 25.15
C LYS A 660 10.80 -1.04 25.31
N LEU A 661 11.62 -1.37 24.30
CA LEU A 661 13.08 -1.25 24.38
C LEU A 661 13.58 0.17 24.08
N TYR A 662 12.98 0.88 23.16
CA TYR A 662 13.50 2.17 22.66
C TYR A 662 12.56 3.34 22.89
N SER A 663 11.47 3.15 23.66
CA SER A 663 10.45 4.20 23.90
C SER A 663 9.95 4.84 22.60
N SER A 664 9.80 4.02 21.54
CA SER A 664 9.23 4.45 20.27
C SER A 664 7.78 4.87 20.48
N LYS A 665 7.28 5.76 19.63
CA LYS A 665 5.88 6.24 19.65
C LYS A 665 5.00 5.54 18.62
N GLU A 666 5.46 4.44 18.03
CA GLU A 666 4.66 3.71 17.04
C GLU A 666 3.50 2.96 17.72
N ILE A 667 2.32 3.01 17.11
CA ILE A 667 1.14 2.31 17.62
C ILE A 667 1.20 0.87 17.12
N PRO A 668 1.34 -0.14 18.03
CA PRO A 668 1.33 -1.54 17.63
C PRO A 668 -0.08 -1.99 17.21
N GLY A 669 -0.15 -2.99 16.36
CA GLY A 669 -1.39 -3.63 15.97
C GLY A 669 -2.15 -4.21 17.18
N LYS A 670 -3.48 -4.30 17.07
CA LYS A 670 -4.37 -4.75 18.16
C LYS A 670 -3.96 -6.15 18.65
N ASN A 671 -3.66 -6.25 19.92
CA ASN A 671 -3.33 -7.48 20.63
C ASN A 671 -3.66 -7.33 22.11
N LYS A 672 -3.77 -8.44 22.85
CA LYS A 672 -3.99 -8.38 24.28
C LYS A 672 -2.70 -8.09 25.04
N GLN A 673 -1.63 -8.83 24.73
CA GLN A 673 -0.36 -8.71 25.43
C GLN A 673 0.78 -9.41 24.66
N VAL A 674 1.99 -8.89 24.77
CA VAL A 674 3.23 -9.55 24.35
C VAL A 674 4.09 -9.81 25.59
N LEU A 675 4.39 -11.07 25.86
CA LEU A 675 5.16 -11.54 27.02
C LEU A 675 6.57 -11.98 26.60
N GLY A 676 7.52 -11.95 27.53
CA GLY A 676 8.86 -12.46 27.31
C GLY A 676 9.80 -11.48 26.59
N ILE A 677 9.44 -10.23 26.39
CA ILE A 677 10.31 -9.21 25.79
C ILE A 677 11.58 -8.97 26.61
N ASP A 678 11.50 -9.18 27.93
CA ASP A 678 12.67 -9.03 28.83
C ASP A 678 13.76 -10.08 28.60
N ASN A 679 13.51 -11.10 27.78
CA ASN A 679 14.50 -12.10 27.35
C ASN A 679 15.42 -11.60 26.24
N ILE A 680 15.14 -10.44 25.66
CA ILE A 680 15.93 -9.82 24.58
C ILE A 680 16.34 -8.40 25.01
N ASP A 681 17.50 -7.97 24.57
CA ASP A 681 18.04 -6.65 24.83
C ASP A 681 18.03 -5.72 23.60
N LYS A 682 17.90 -6.29 22.40
CA LYS A 682 17.87 -5.54 21.15
C LYS A 682 16.96 -6.23 20.12
N VAL A 683 16.25 -5.43 19.32
CA VAL A 683 15.55 -5.91 18.12
C VAL A 683 16.06 -5.18 16.88
N ILE A 684 16.30 -5.93 15.83
CA ILE A 684 16.76 -5.41 14.54
C ILE A 684 15.78 -5.86 13.48
N ASN A 685 15.17 -4.91 12.78
CA ASN A 685 14.29 -5.19 11.64
C ASN A 685 15.02 -4.87 10.33
N VAL A 686 15.26 -5.91 9.53
CA VAL A 686 15.90 -5.84 8.23
C VAL A 686 14.83 -5.90 7.15
N SER A 687 14.28 -4.73 6.81
CA SER A 687 13.23 -4.57 5.79
C SER A 687 13.81 -4.34 4.39
N GLN A 688 12.99 -4.55 3.36
CA GLN A 688 13.34 -4.29 1.95
C GLN A 688 13.38 -2.79 1.58
N GLU A 689 13.04 -1.89 2.51
CA GLU A 689 13.12 -0.46 2.27
C GLU A 689 14.53 -0.01 1.86
N PRO A 690 14.67 0.96 0.96
CA PRO A 690 15.97 1.50 0.57
C PRO A 690 16.79 2.00 1.76
N ILE A 691 18.11 1.89 1.69
CA ILE A 691 19.04 2.40 2.72
C ILE A 691 19.10 3.94 2.76
N GLY A 692 18.41 4.61 1.85
CA GLY A 692 18.26 6.06 1.78
C GLY A 692 17.44 6.47 0.56
N ARG A 693 16.90 7.68 0.60
CA ARG A 693 15.99 8.21 -0.45
C ARG A 693 16.67 9.18 -1.42
N THR A 694 17.94 9.45 -1.24
CA THR A 694 18.68 10.42 -2.05
C THR A 694 19.86 9.77 -2.77
N PRO A 695 20.32 10.31 -3.92
CA PRO A 695 21.52 9.82 -4.60
C PRO A 695 22.81 9.86 -3.77
N ARG A 696 22.83 10.63 -2.67
CA ARG A 696 23.97 10.73 -1.73
C ARG A 696 24.09 9.53 -0.80
N SER A 697 22.99 8.84 -0.54
CA SER A 697 23.00 7.62 0.26
C SER A 697 23.63 6.48 -0.54
N ASN A 698 24.57 5.78 0.04
CA ASN A 698 25.29 4.66 -0.58
C ASN A 698 25.75 3.64 0.46
N PRO A 699 26.18 2.42 0.06
CA PRO A 699 26.65 1.39 0.97
C PRO A 699 27.77 1.89 1.92
N ALA A 700 28.77 2.65 1.40
CA ALA A 700 29.87 3.13 2.22
C ALA A 700 29.43 4.08 3.34
N THR A 701 28.46 4.97 3.06
CA THR A 701 27.91 5.88 4.07
C THR A 701 27.05 5.13 5.09
N TYR A 702 26.27 4.16 4.64
CA TYR A 702 25.34 3.43 5.50
C TYR A 702 26.08 2.55 6.53
N ILE A 703 27.08 1.78 6.08
CA ILE A 703 27.88 0.97 7.00
C ILE A 703 28.92 1.77 7.79
N GLY A 704 29.03 3.08 7.55
CA GLY A 704 29.95 3.99 8.22
C GLY A 704 31.42 3.81 7.87
N VAL A 705 31.77 3.11 6.77
CA VAL A 705 33.14 2.97 6.30
C VAL A 705 33.64 4.25 5.63
N PHE A 706 32.73 5.06 5.11
CA PHE A 706 33.11 6.31 4.45
C PHE A 706 33.76 7.32 5.40
N ASP A 707 33.43 7.30 6.68
CA ASP A 707 34.07 8.15 7.68
C ASP A 707 35.52 7.77 7.86
N ASP A 708 35.86 6.47 7.96
CA ASP A 708 37.21 5.97 8.05
C ASP A 708 38.02 6.27 6.77
N ILE A 709 37.40 6.16 5.61
CA ILE A 709 38.02 6.50 4.32
C ILE A 709 38.35 8.00 4.28
N ARG A 710 37.47 8.89 4.71
CA ARG A 710 37.71 10.33 4.76
C ARG A 710 38.85 10.69 5.74
N ASP A 711 38.91 10.04 6.90
CA ASP A 711 39.99 10.20 7.88
C ASP A 711 41.32 9.73 7.26
N LEU A 712 41.34 8.62 6.54
CA LEU A 712 42.52 8.13 5.83
C LEU A 712 43.02 9.13 4.78
N PHE A 713 42.12 9.67 3.90
CA PHE A 713 42.51 10.68 2.93
C PHE A 713 43.04 11.99 3.56
N ALA A 714 42.38 12.43 4.63
CA ALA A 714 42.85 13.60 5.38
C ALA A 714 44.24 13.38 6.04
N SER A 715 44.62 12.14 6.31
CA SER A 715 45.93 11.78 6.88
C SER A 715 47.07 11.75 5.85
N THR A 716 46.79 11.76 4.56
CA THR A 716 47.79 11.74 3.50
C THR A 716 48.67 12.97 3.54
N LEU A 717 49.93 12.85 3.08
CA LEU A 717 50.89 13.94 3.05
C LEU A 717 50.36 15.13 2.22
N GLU A 718 49.78 14.82 1.09
CA GLU A 718 49.22 15.82 0.16
C GLU A 718 48.04 16.60 0.76
N ALA A 719 47.12 15.92 1.45
CA ALA A 719 46.01 16.59 2.13
C ALA A 719 46.50 17.49 3.26
N LYS A 720 47.45 17.01 4.05
CA LYS A 720 48.08 17.79 5.14
C LYS A 720 48.79 19.02 4.62
N SER A 721 49.56 18.92 3.53
CA SER A 721 50.28 20.05 2.94
C SER A 721 49.34 21.14 2.41
N ARG A 722 48.13 20.78 2.00
CA ARG A 722 47.06 21.69 1.57
C ARG A 722 46.12 22.15 2.67
N GLY A 723 46.33 21.68 3.92
CA GLY A 723 45.46 21.99 5.05
C GLY A 723 44.06 21.39 4.94
N TYR A 724 43.89 20.29 4.19
CA TYR A 724 42.61 19.63 4.01
C TYR A 724 42.28 18.73 5.19
N ASN A 725 41.14 18.97 5.81
CA ASN A 725 40.58 18.13 6.88
C ASN A 725 39.57 17.12 6.28
N LYS A 726 39.03 16.22 7.10
CA LYS A 726 38.09 15.19 6.69
C LYS A 726 36.78 15.74 6.05
N GLY A 727 36.40 16.97 6.38
CA GLY A 727 35.25 17.64 5.79
C GLY A 727 35.42 17.89 4.29
N ARG A 728 36.69 18.13 3.85
CA ARG A 728 37.00 18.33 2.42
C ARG A 728 36.63 17.12 1.54
N PHE A 729 36.78 15.94 2.10
CA PHE A 729 36.46 14.66 1.41
C PHE A 729 35.01 14.20 1.58
N SER A 730 34.13 15.09 2.05
CA SER A 730 32.68 14.81 2.14
C SER A 730 31.95 15.45 0.97
N PHE A 731 31.15 14.67 0.23
CA PHE A 731 30.26 15.21 -0.79
C PHE A 731 29.00 15.89 -0.21
N ASN A 732 28.79 15.84 1.11
CA ASN A 732 27.69 16.50 1.82
C ASN A 732 28.05 17.92 2.31
N VAL A 733 29.32 18.25 2.38
CA VAL A 733 29.82 19.50 2.99
C VAL A 733 30.41 20.41 1.90
N LYS A 734 30.13 21.71 1.98
CA LYS A 734 30.73 22.71 1.09
C LYS A 734 32.26 22.73 1.20
N GLY A 735 32.92 23.04 0.09
CA GLY A 735 34.37 23.20 -0.01
C GLY A 735 35.07 22.09 -0.77
N GLY A 736 34.66 20.82 -0.67
CA GLY A 736 35.23 19.70 -1.42
C GLY A 736 34.31 19.10 -2.47
N ARG A 737 33.01 19.32 -2.35
CA ARG A 737 32.01 18.83 -3.30
C ARG A 737 31.90 19.69 -4.55
N CYS A 738 31.39 19.14 -5.62
CA CYS A 738 30.92 19.93 -6.76
C CYS A 738 29.71 20.77 -6.32
N GLU A 739 29.81 22.09 -6.46
CA GLU A 739 28.73 22.98 -6.01
C GLU A 739 27.56 23.02 -7.00
N LYS A 740 27.75 22.66 -8.26
CA LYS A 740 26.67 22.64 -9.28
C LYS A 740 25.64 21.55 -9.05
N CYS A 741 26.07 20.34 -8.65
CA CYS A 741 25.20 19.24 -8.26
C CYS A 741 25.12 19.06 -6.73
N GLU A 742 25.74 19.94 -5.96
CA GLU A 742 25.81 19.89 -4.53
C GLU A 742 26.29 18.55 -3.94
N GLY A 743 27.09 17.79 -4.71
CA GLY A 743 27.62 16.49 -4.33
C GLY A 743 26.74 15.29 -4.73
N ASP A 744 25.63 15.49 -5.40
CA ASP A 744 24.75 14.40 -5.87
C ASP A 744 25.39 13.61 -7.03
N GLY A 745 26.28 14.26 -7.83
CA GLY A 745 26.82 13.70 -9.07
C GLY A 745 25.84 13.76 -10.24
N VAL A 746 24.56 13.97 -9.96
CA VAL A 746 23.47 14.07 -10.94
C VAL A 746 22.63 15.32 -10.69
N LYS A 747 21.94 15.80 -11.71
CA LYS A 747 20.94 16.85 -11.61
C LYS A 747 19.56 16.24 -11.73
N ARG A 748 18.69 16.57 -10.80
CA ARG A 748 17.29 16.18 -10.85
C ARG A 748 16.51 17.17 -11.71
N ILE A 749 15.86 16.69 -12.74
CA ILE A 749 14.91 17.42 -13.58
C ILE A 749 13.52 16.95 -13.18
N SER A 750 12.78 17.83 -12.50
CA SER A 750 11.40 17.53 -12.10
C SER A 750 10.47 17.61 -13.30
N MET A 751 9.68 16.57 -13.50
CA MET A 751 8.70 16.45 -14.58
C MET A 751 7.30 16.47 -13.96
N ASN A 752 6.48 17.47 -14.28
CA ASN A 752 5.18 17.71 -13.61
C ASN A 752 4.20 16.52 -13.59
N PHE A 753 4.27 15.62 -14.56
CA PHE A 753 3.36 14.47 -14.71
C PHE A 753 4.07 13.13 -14.88
N LEU A 754 5.40 13.13 -14.93
CA LEU A 754 6.25 11.95 -15.12
C LEU A 754 7.22 11.82 -13.94
N PRO A 755 7.82 10.63 -13.72
CA PRO A 755 8.92 10.49 -12.77
C PRO A 755 10.07 11.46 -13.06
N ASP A 756 10.71 11.94 -11.99
CA ASP A 756 11.87 12.82 -12.10
C ASP A 756 12.99 12.13 -12.89
N VAL A 757 13.63 12.87 -13.78
CA VAL A 757 14.79 12.40 -14.55
C VAL A 757 16.08 12.86 -13.87
N PHE A 758 17.03 11.95 -13.72
CA PHE A 758 18.35 12.23 -13.18
C PHE A 758 19.38 12.24 -14.33
N VAL A 759 20.02 13.38 -14.56
CA VAL A 759 21.04 13.55 -15.61
C VAL A 759 22.39 13.74 -14.95
N ILE A 760 23.44 13.12 -15.50
CA ILE A 760 24.82 13.26 -15.00
C ILE A 760 25.21 14.74 -14.98
N CYS A 761 25.84 15.18 -13.90
CA CYS A 761 26.30 16.56 -13.77
C CYS A 761 27.41 16.86 -14.78
N ASP A 762 27.19 17.82 -15.65
CA ASP A 762 28.09 18.25 -16.74
C ASP A 762 29.39 18.85 -16.22
N GLU A 763 29.45 19.42 -15.03
CA GLU A 763 30.64 20.00 -14.42
C GLU A 763 31.58 18.94 -13.82
N CYS A 764 31.07 18.06 -12.99
CA CYS A 764 31.89 17.04 -12.36
C CYS A 764 31.90 15.69 -13.09
N GLY A 765 31.12 15.53 -14.16
CA GLY A 765 31.00 14.24 -14.87
C GLY A 765 30.57 13.06 -13.98
N GLY A 766 29.68 13.30 -13.03
CA GLY A 766 29.24 12.28 -12.07
C GLY A 766 30.16 12.08 -10.85
N LYS A 767 31.34 12.71 -10.81
CA LYS A 767 32.37 12.46 -9.78
C LYS A 767 32.07 13.05 -8.41
N ARG A 768 31.03 13.84 -8.24
CA ARG A 768 30.55 14.44 -6.98
C ARG A 768 31.47 15.49 -6.33
N TYR A 769 32.75 15.52 -6.63
CA TYR A 769 33.76 16.40 -6.05
C TYR A 769 34.26 17.45 -7.02
N ASN A 770 34.86 18.53 -6.50
CA ASN A 770 35.59 19.48 -7.30
C ASN A 770 36.97 18.93 -7.68
N HIS A 771 37.57 19.52 -8.69
CA HIS A 771 38.83 19.08 -9.27
C HIS A 771 39.98 19.05 -8.24
N GLU A 772 40.03 20.02 -7.35
CA GLU A 772 41.10 20.14 -6.35
C GLU A 772 41.09 19.00 -5.33
N THR A 773 39.87 18.55 -4.89
CA THR A 773 39.72 17.41 -3.99
C THR A 773 40.13 16.11 -4.64
N LEU A 774 39.84 15.96 -5.94
CA LEU A 774 40.21 14.78 -6.74
C LEU A 774 41.72 14.64 -7.01
N GLN A 775 42.51 15.68 -6.82
CA GLN A 775 43.99 15.61 -6.93
C GLN A 775 44.61 14.80 -5.79
N VAL A 776 44.01 14.78 -4.60
CA VAL A 776 44.55 14.03 -3.46
C VAL A 776 44.32 12.54 -3.69
N THR A 777 45.43 11.78 -3.60
CA THR A 777 45.38 10.34 -3.84
C THR A 777 45.89 9.52 -2.64
N TYR A 778 45.37 8.31 -2.48
CA TYR A 778 45.87 7.27 -1.61
C TYR A 778 46.17 6.01 -2.45
N LYS A 779 47.41 5.50 -2.42
CA LYS A 779 47.90 4.41 -3.31
C LYS A 779 47.50 4.62 -4.78
N GLY A 780 47.60 5.87 -5.26
CA GLY A 780 47.33 6.24 -6.65
C GLY A 780 45.85 6.36 -7.02
N LYS A 781 44.93 6.25 -6.09
CA LYS A 781 43.47 6.38 -6.30
C LYS A 781 42.93 7.60 -5.55
N ASN A 782 42.11 8.41 -6.22
CA ASN A 782 41.43 9.53 -5.58
C ASN A 782 40.15 9.03 -4.87
N ILE A 783 39.48 9.92 -4.12
CA ILE A 783 38.33 9.55 -3.30
C ILE A 783 37.13 9.06 -4.14
N PHE A 784 36.91 9.59 -5.34
CA PHE A 784 35.88 9.12 -6.26
C PHE A 784 36.18 7.71 -6.78
N GLU A 785 37.42 7.48 -7.22
CA GLU A 785 37.87 6.17 -7.72
C GLU A 785 37.75 5.08 -6.63
N VAL A 786 37.95 5.45 -5.36
CA VAL A 786 37.73 4.55 -4.23
C VAL A 786 36.24 4.25 -4.04
N LEU A 787 35.38 5.24 -4.16
CA LEU A 787 33.93 5.03 -4.11
C LEU A 787 33.39 4.23 -5.30
N ASP A 788 34.07 4.32 -6.43
CA ASP A 788 33.72 3.58 -7.66
C ASP A 788 34.25 2.13 -7.68
N MET A 789 35.10 1.76 -6.71
CA MET A 789 35.55 0.36 -6.55
C MET A 789 34.39 -0.53 -6.13
N THR A 790 34.43 -1.79 -6.59
CA THR A 790 33.60 -2.84 -6.01
C THR A 790 33.98 -3.12 -4.55
N CYS A 791 33.08 -3.69 -3.75
CA CYS A 791 33.40 -4.06 -2.38
C CYS A 791 34.53 -5.10 -2.32
N GLU A 792 34.62 -5.98 -3.31
CA GLU A 792 35.70 -6.98 -3.42
C GLU A 792 37.05 -6.33 -3.68
N ASP A 793 37.15 -5.44 -4.67
CA ASP A 793 38.35 -4.67 -4.95
C ASP A 793 38.79 -3.80 -3.77
N ALA A 794 37.79 -3.15 -3.14
CA ALA A 794 38.05 -2.31 -1.97
C ALA A 794 38.57 -3.12 -0.77
N MET A 795 38.09 -4.36 -0.58
CA MET A 795 38.56 -5.25 0.47
C MET A 795 40.06 -5.57 0.28
N GLU A 796 40.51 -5.87 -0.93
CA GLU A 796 41.94 -6.12 -1.20
C GLU A 796 42.75 -4.81 -1.12
N PHE A 797 42.23 -3.69 -1.68
CA PHE A 797 42.91 -2.38 -1.63
C PHE A 797 43.18 -1.91 -0.21
N PHE A 798 42.22 -2.12 0.73
CA PHE A 798 42.32 -1.70 2.12
C PHE A 798 42.78 -2.82 3.08
N LYS A 799 43.32 -3.92 2.61
CA LYS A 799 43.77 -5.08 3.39
C LYS A 799 44.66 -4.69 4.61
N ASN A 800 45.49 -3.68 4.43
CA ASN A 800 46.40 -3.17 5.48
C ASN A 800 45.79 -2.03 6.34
N VAL A 801 44.47 -1.74 6.19
CA VAL A 801 43.77 -0.75 6.98
C VAL A 801 42.63 -1.40 7.75
N PRO A 802 42.88 -1.99 8.93
CA PRO A 802 41.93 -2.86 9.63
C PRO A 802 40.57 -2.27 9.89
N PRO A 803 40.38 -0.97 10.21
CA PRO A 803 39.03 -0.39 10.38
C PRO A 803 38.20 -0.46 9.14
N ILE A 804 38.79 -0.12 7.97
CA ILE A 804 38.09 -0.15 6.68
C ILE A 804 37.87 -1.59 6.20
N TYR A 805 38.92 -2.40 6.26
CA TYR A 805 38.92 -3.80 5.85
C TYR A 805 37.77 -4.60 6.51
N ARG A 806 37.65 -4.49 7.86
CA ARG A 806 36.60 -5.21 8.60
C ARG A 806 35.20 -4.84 8.16
N LYS A 807 34.93 -3.55 7.91
CA LYS A 807 33.60 -3.06 7.47
C LYS A 807 33.29 -3.48 6.05
N VAL A 808 34.26 -3.38 5.13
CA VAL A 808 34.07 -3.80 3.74
C VAL A 808 33.90 -5.31 3.65
N LYS A 809 34.65 -6.09 4.45
CA LYS A 809 34.52 -7.54 4.50
C LYS A 809 33.09 -7.99 4.82
N THR A 810 32.37 -7.30 5.73
CA THR A 810 30.98 -7.69 6.03
C THR A 810 30.04 -7.54 4.82
N LEU A 811 30.30 -6.61 3.89
CA LEU A 811 29.56 -6.53 2.64
C LEU A 811 29.86 -7.71 1.72
N VAL A 812 31.13 -8.14 1.66
CA VAL A 812 31.51 -9.31 0.85
C VAL A 812 30.93 -10.59 1.46
N ASP A 813 30.98 -10.74 2.78
CA ASP A 813 30.46 -11.92 3.49
C ASP A 813 28.95 -12.12 3.28
N VAL A 814 28.16 -11.04 3.10
CA VAL A 814 26.72 -11.15 2.77
C VAL A 814 26.45 -11.27 1.25
N GLY A 815 27.49 -11.53 0.43
CA GLY A 815 27.36 -11.72 -1.01
C GLY A 815 27.21 -10.42 -1.82
N LEU A 816 27.66 -9.27 -1.30
CA LEU A 816 27.62 -7.98 -1.99
C LEU A 816 29.02 -7.53 -2.48
N GLY A 817 29.92 -8.47 -2.78
CA GLY A 817 31.26 -8.16 -3.29
C GLY A 817 31.25 -7.34 -4.59
N TYR A 818 30.27 -7.53 -5.42
CA TYR A 818 30.12 -6.92 -6.74
C TYR A 818 29.60 -5.48 -6.77
N ILE A 819 28.90 -5.01 -5.70
CA ILE A 819 28.37 -3.64 -5.67
C ILE A 819 29.51 -2.63 -5.46
N LYS A 820 29.37 -1.41 -6.00
CA LYS A 820 30.31 -0.33 -5.75
C LYS A 820 30.08 0.31 -4.39
N LEU A 821 31.14 0.68 -3.67
CA LEU A 821 31.04 1.35 -2.36
C LEU A 821 30.19 2.62 -2.41
N GLY A 822 30.33 3.41 -3.48
CA GLY A 822 29.60 4.65 -3.71
C GLY A 822 28.32 4.52 -4.54
N GLN A 823 27.85 3.29 -4.81
CA GLN A 823 26.61 3.06 -5.58
C GLN A 823 25.43 3.73 -4.90
N SER A 824 24.64 4.49 -5.68
CA SER A 824 23.47 5.19 -5.13
C SER A 824 22.46 4.19 -4.55
N SER A 825 21.88 4.52 -3.38
CA SER A 825 20.81 3.72 -2.78
C SER A 825 19.58 3.55 -3.68
N THR A 826 19.34 4.50 -4.59
CA THR A 826 18.21 4.45 -5.52
C THR A 826 18.38 3.43 -6.64
N THR A 827 19.62 2.95 -6.88
CA THR A 827 19.92 1.92 -7.88
C THR A 827 20.05 0.52 -7.30
N LEU A 828 20.04 0.39 -5.96
CA LEU A 828 20.07 -0.91 -5.30
C LEU A 828 18.68 -1.57 -5.38
N SER A 829 18.67 -2.89 -5.58
CA SER A 829 17.47 -3.70 -5.42
C SER A 829 17.03 -3.78 -3.95
N GLY A 830 15.79 -4.20 -3.70
CA GLY A 830 15.27 -4.42 -2.33
C GLY A 830 16.15 -5.41 -1.55
N GLY A 831 16.52 -6.53 -2.17
CA GLY A 831 17.38 -7.55 -1.58
C GLY A 831 18.81 -7.06 -1.31
N GLU A 832 19.40 -6.26 -2.22
CA GLU A 832 20.71 -5.65 -1.99
C GLU A 832 20.66 -4.67 -0.82
N SER A 833 19.66 -3.81 -0.75
CA SER A 833 19.43 -2.86 0.36
C SER A 833 19.32 -3.59 1.70
N GLN A 834 18.60 -4.71 1.72
CA GLN A 834 18.43 -5.55 2.89
C GLN A 834 19.74 -6.18 3.36
N ARG A 835 20.55 -6.71 2.42
CA ARG A 835 21.87 -7.27 2.72
C ARG A 835 22.86 -6.21 3.21
N VAL A 836 22.80 -4.96 2.69
CA VAL A 836 23.61 -3.84 3.25
C VAL A 836 23.23 -3.56 4.69
N LYS A 837 21.92 -3.57 5.03
CA LYS A 837 21.45 -3.42 6.42
C LYS A 837 21.95 -4.56 7.31
N LEU A 838 21.91 -5.79 6.83
CA LEU A 838 22.43 -6.97 7.53
C LEU A 838 23.94 -6.83 7.78
N ALA A 839 24.71 -6.44 6.75
CA ALA A 839 26.16 -6.21 6.88
C ALA A 839 26.48 -5.15 7.95
N TYR A 840 25.70 -4.07 8.04
CA TYR A 840 25.86 -3.04 9.05
C TYR A 840 25.68 -3.57 10.47
N GLU A 841 24.71 -4.45 10.70
CA GLU A 841 24.47 -5.02 12.02
C GLU A 841 25.50 -6.11 12.39
N LEU A 842 26.01 -6.86 11.42
CA LEU A 842 27.06 -7.88 11.64
C LEU A 842 28.39 -7.31 12.12
N GLN A 843 28.73 -6.07 11.75
CA GLN A 843 29.99 -5.43 12.22
C GLN A 843 29.90 -4.97 13.69
N ARG A 844 28.70 -4.92 14.28
CA ARG A 844 28.51 -4.54 15.68
C ARG A 844 28.72 -5.73 16.61
N ARG A 845 29.20 -5.47 17.83
CA ARG A 845 29.32 -6.54 18.82
C ARG A 845 27.94 -7.11 19.14
N SER A 846 27.83 -8.42 19.03
CA SER A 846 26.63 -9.14 19.45
C SER A 846 26.55 -9.19 20.98
N THR A 847 25.35 -9.02 21.52
CA THR A 847 25.07 -9.18 22.96
C THR A 847 24.66 -10.61 23.30
N GLY A 848 24.35 -11.45 22.30
CA GLY A 848 23.88 -12.82 22.49
C GLY A 848 22.38 -12.94 22.81
N ASN A 849 21.64 -11.82 22.89
CA ASN A 849 20.18 -11.80 23.14
C ASN A 849 19.46 -10.86 22.16
N THR A 850 19.99 -10.70 20.95
CA THR A 850 19.36 -9.86 19.92
C THR A 850 18.36 -10.68 19.11
N LEU A 851 17.18 -10.10 18.85
CA LEU A 851 16.20 -10.64 17.90
C LEU A 851 16.37 -9.95 16.54
N TYR A 852 16.74 -10.72 15.53
CA TYR A 852 16.78 -10.28 14.13
C TYR A 852 15.49 -10.68 13.45
N ILE A 853 14.80 -9.71 12.86
CA ILE A 853 13.58 -9.90 12.07
C ILE A 853 13.92 -9.57 10.61
N LEU A 854 13.71 -10.53 9.71
CA LEU A 854 13.94 -10.36 8.28
C LEU A 854 12.64 -10.64 7.51
N ASP A 855 12.34 -9.81 6.54
CA ASP A 855 11.14 -9.93 5.69
C ASP A 855 11.56 -10.30 4.27
N GLU A 856 11.28 -11.54 3.86
CA GLU A 856 11.61 -12.13 2.56
C GLU A 856 13.06 -11.86 2.09
N PRO A 857 14.09 -12.27 2.87
CA PRO A 857 15.46 -11.92 2.56
C PRO A 857 16.05 -12.62 1.33
N THR A 858 15.35 -13.58 0.74
CA THR A 858 15.76 -14.30 -0.49
C THR A 858 15.32 -13.62 -1.78
N THR A 859 14.62 -12.51 -1.68
CA THR A 859 14.16 -11.74 -2.85
C THR A 859 15.32 -11.41 -3.79
N GLY A 860 15.21 -11.81 -5.06
CA GLY A 860 16.22 -11.56 -6.10
C GLY A 860 17.52 -12.37 -5.94
N LEU A 861 17.52 -13.43 -5.16
CA LEU A 861 18.69 -14.26 -4.94
C LEU A 861 18.66 -15.56 -5.74
N HIS A 862 19.76 -15.85 -6.39
CA HIS A 862 20.04 -17.17 -6.93
C HIS A 862 20.26 -18.18 -5.78
N VAL A 863 20.01 -19.47 -6.01
CA VAL A 863 20.15 -20.54 -4.98
C VAL A 863 21.56 -20.53 -4.34
N ASP A 864 22.62 -20.25 -5.10
CA ASP A 864 23.99 -20.11 -4.58
C ASP A 864 24.14 -18.95 -3.58
N ASP A 865 23.47 -17.82 -3.83
CA ASP A 865 23.47 -16.67 -2.93
C ASP A 865 22.60 -16.93 -1.69
N ILE A 866 21.53 -17.72 -1.81
CA ILE A 866 20.70 -18.19 -0.69
C ILE A 866 21.55 -19.05 0.27
N LYS A 867 22.40 -19.93 -0.27
CA LYS A 867 23.32 -20.73 0.54
C LYS A 867 24.23 -19.85 1.40
N LYS A 868 24.85 -18.83 0.81
CA LYS A 868 25.69 -17.87 1.55
C LYS A 868 24.90 -17.11 2.62
N LEU A 869 23.67 -16.67 2.30
CA LEU A 869 22.80 -16.02 3.27
C LEU A 869 22.48 -16.94 4.46
N LEU A 870 22.17 -18.20 4.22
CA LEU A 870 21.91 -19.19 5.28
C LEU A 870 23.13 -19.40 6.19
N GLU A 871 24.35 -19.42 5.66
CA GLU A 871 25.59 -19.49 6.44
C GLU A 871 25.72 -18.29 7.40
N VAL A 872 25.36 -17.10 6.93
CA VAL A 872 25.34 -15.85 7.73
C VAL A 872 24.27 -15.95 8.83
N LEU A 873 23.04 -16.34 8.49
CA LEU A 873 21.95 -16.46 9.47
C LEU A 873 22.26 -17.51 10.54
N ASN A 874 22.81 -18.64 10.17
CA ASN A 874 23.28 -19.67 11.12
C ASN A 874 24.38 -19.14 12.04
N THR A 875 25.31 -18.34 11.51
CA THR A 875 26.37 -17.72 12.34
C THR A 875 25.77 -16.77 13.37
N ILE A 876 24.73 -16.02 13.03
CA ILE A 876 24.01 -15.15 13.98
C ILE A 876 23.39 -15.98 15.11
N VAL A 877 22.73 -17.09 14.79
CA VAL A 877 22.09 -17.97 15.78
C VAL A 877 23.11 -18.65 16.67
N LEU A 878 24.20 -19.17 16.11
CA LEU A 878 25.29 -19.81 16.85
C LEU A 878 25.98 -18.84 17.84
N ASN A 879 25.91 -17.53 17.58
CA ASN A 879 26.38 -16.49 18.51
C ASN A 879 25.34 -16.16 19.61
N GLY A 880 24.30 -17.00 19.81
CA GLY A 880 23.30 -16.89 20.87
C GLY A 880 22.09 -16.02 20.53
N ASN A 881 22.05 -15.40 19.37
CA ASN A 881 20.93 -14.55 18.94
C ASN A 881 19.74 -15.36 18.41
N SER A 882 18.63 -14.69 18.20
CA SER A 882 17.42 -15.26 17.61
C SER A 882 17.19 -14.65 16.23
N VAL A 883 16.84 -15.49 15.26
CA VAL A 883 16.52 -15.05 13.90
C VAL A 883 15.07 -15.45 13.58
N LEU A 884 14.25 -14.48 13.22
CA LEU A 884 12.86 -14.67 12.79
C LEU A 884 12.73 -14.16 11.37
N VAL A 885 12.38 -15.06 10.45
CA VAL A 885 12.30 -14.77 9.02
C VAL A 885 10.90 -15.00 8.51
N ILE A 886 10.33 -14.02 7.82
CA ILE A 886 9.12 -14.23 7.00
C ILE A 886 9.59 -14.74 5.66
N GLU A 887 9.19 -15.96 5.24
CA GLU A 887 9.71 -16.58 4.03
C GLU A 887 8.70 -17.46 3.29
N HIS A 888 8.92 -17.54 1.96
CA HIS A 888 8.22 -18.42 1.05
C HIS A 888 9.16 -19.43 0.34
N ASN A 889 10.45 -19.13 0.33
CA ASN A 889 11.46 -19.99 -0.29
C ASN A 889 11.64 -21.28 0.50
N LEU A 890 11.36 -22.41 -0.14
CA LEU A 890 11.38 -23.72 0.52
C LEU A 890 12.79 -24.18 0.91
N ASP A 891 13.84 -23.71 0.22
CA ASP A 891 15.23 -24.01 0.57
C ASP A 891 15.63 -23.36 1.91
N VAL A 892 15.09 -22.18 2.21
CA VAL A 892 15.27 -21.52 3.50
C VAL A 892 14.42 -22.17 4.58
N ILE A 893 13.14 -22.45 4.26
CA ILE A 893 12.19 -23.04 5.20
C ILE A 893 12.66 -24.42 5.68
N LYS A 894 13.20 -25.27 4.79
CA LYS A 894 13.73 -26.58 5.17
C LYS A 894 14.96 -26.50 6.08
N CYS A 895 15.68 -25.37 6.08
CA CYS A 895 16.86 -25.14 6.92
C CYS A 895 16.52 -24.52 8.28
N ALA A 896 15.29 -24.07 8.52
CA ALA A 896 14.85 -23.49 9.78
C ALA A 896 14.80 -24.53 10.92
N ASP A 897 15.04 -24.11 12.16
CA ASP A 897 14.87 -24.95 13.34
C ASP A 897 13.40 -25.05 13.77
N TYR A 898 12.62 -24.00 13.54
CA TYR A 898 11.22 -23.93 13.91
C TYR A 898 10.40 -23.14 12.88
N ILE A 899 9.19 -23.59 12.60
CA ILE A 899 8.26 -22.96 11.65
C ILE A 899 6.97 -22.61 12.35
N ILE A 900 6.42 -21.44 12.01
CA ILE A 900 5.07 -20.99 12.38
C ILE A 900 4.32 -20.76 11.07
N ASP A 901 3.37 -21.63 10.75
CA ASP A 901 2.63 -21.57 9.49
C ASP A 901 1.26 -20.91 9.70
N LEU A 902 1.02 -19.82 8.96
CA LEU A 902 -0.22 -19.05 9.02
C LEU A 902 -1.12 -19.31 7.80
N GLY A 903 -2.42 -19.38 8.03
CA GLY A 903 -3.38 -19.66 6.97
C GLY A 903 -4.80 -19.86 7.51
N PRO A 904 -5.57 -20.83 6.92
CA PRO A 904 -5.21 -21.66 5.75
C PRO A 904 -5.18 -20.88 4.44
N GLU A 905 -5.94 -19.79 4.32
CA GLU A 905 -6.07 -18.96 3.12
C GLU A 905 -5.57 -17.52 3.38
N GLY A 906 -5.62 -16.66 2.36
CA GLY A 906 -5.38 -15.23 2.48
C GLY A 906 -6.62 -14.45 2.89
N GLY A 907 -6.45 -13.19 3.35
CA GLY A 907 -7.53 -12.27 3.70
C GLY A 907 -8.41 -12.76 4.85
N ASP A 908 -9.72 -12.60 4.73
CA ASP A 908 -10.68 -12.90 5.79
C ASP A 908 -10.77 -14.39 6.15
N LYS A 909 -10.39 -15.29 5.24
CA LYS A 909 -10.34 -16.73 5.45
C LYS A 909 -9.02 -17.21 6.05
N GLY A 910 -8.05 -16.30 6.20
CA GLY A 910 -6.77 -16.53 6.86
C GLY A 910 -6.72 -16.05 8.29
N GLY A 911 -5.50 -15.82 8.78
CA GLY A 911 -5.28 -15.22 10.09
C GLY A 911 -5.26 -16.19 11.25
N TYR A 912 -5.15 -17.50 11.00
CA TYR A 912 -4.98 -18.55 12.00
C TYR A 912 -3.58 -19.15 11.97
N VAL A 913 -3.13 -19.71 13.08
CA VAL A 913 -1.97 -20.61 13.10
C VAL A 913 -2.46 -21.99 12.63
N VAL A 914 -1.94 -22.44 11.50
CA VAL A 914 -2.30 -23.74 10.91
C VAL A 914 -1.53 -24.86 11.58
N CYS A 915 -0.22 -24.67 11.75
CA CYS A 915 0.65 -25.56 12.51
C CYS A 915 1.92 -24.83 12.93
N GLU A 916 2.59 -25.35 13.94
CA GLU A 916 3.89 -24.88 14.40
C GLU A 916 4.76 -26.10 14.82
N GLY A 917 6.06 -25.99 14.68
CA GLY A 917 7.01 -27.06 15.03
C GLY A 917 8.24 -27.08 14.14
N THR A 918 8.98 -28.16 14.17
CA THR A 918 10.11 -28.41 13.27
C THR A 918 9.63 -28.61 11.83
N PRO A 919 10.48 -28.40 10.82
CA PRO A 919 10.11 -28.68 9.41
C PRO A 919 9.55 -30.08 9.19
N GLU A 920 10.06 -31.07 9.90
CA GLU A 920 9.63 -32.48 9.85
C GLU A 920 8.20 -32.63 10.41
N GLU A 921 7.86 -31.90 11.48
CA GLU A 921 6.51 -31.91 12.06
C GLU A 921 5.51 -31.20 11.16
N VAL A 922 5.90 -30.08 10.57
CA VAL A 922 5.06 -29.30 9.62
C VAL A 922 4.76 -30.13 8.36
N CYS A 923 5.71 -30.91 7.84
CA CYS A 923 5.49 -31.82 6.71
C CYS A 923 4.40 -32.88 6.98
N ASN A 924 4.12 -33.19 8.23
CA ASN A 924 3.09 -34.17 8.61
C ASN A 924 1.69 -33.53 8.81
N SER A 925 1.61 -32.20 8.77
CA SER A 925 0.33 -31.50 8.89
C SER A 925 -0.48 -31.59 7.58
N THR A 926 -1.69 -32.12 7.67
CA THR A 926 -2.61 -32.27 6.53
C THR A 926 -3.20 -30.94 6.06
N ASN A 927 -3.26 -29.95 6.92
CA ASN A 927 -3.91 -28.64 6.67
C ASN A 927 -2.93 -27.58 6.20
N SER A 928 -1.62 -27.83 6.23
CA SER A 928 -0.58 -26.89 5.82
C SER A 928 -0.25 -27.03 4.35
N TYR A 929 -0.48 -25.96 3.58
CA TYR A 929 0.01 -25.89 2.21
C TYR A 929 1.55 -25.90 2.19
N THR A 930 2.18 -25.12 3.07
CA THR A 930 3.64 -25.08 3.21
C THR A 930 4.19 -26.46 3.49
N GLY A 931 3.59 -27.21 4.44
CA GLY A 931 4.00 -28.57 4.78
C GLY A 931 3.92 -29.55 3.59
N LYS A 932 2.88 -29.41 2.77
CA LYS A 932 2.70 -30.27 1.57
C LYS A 932 3.80 -30.06 0.54
N TYR A 933 4.20 -28.82 0.24
CA TYR A 933 5.27 -28.52 -0.71
C TYR A 933 6.65 -28.82 -0.09
N LEU A 934 6.85 -28.48 1.18
CA LEU A 934 8.08 -28.75 1.92
C LEU A 934 8.42 -30.25 1.94
N LYS A 935 7.42 -31.11 2.15
CA LYS A 935 7.60 -32.57 2.13
C LYS A 935 8.17 -33.04 0.81
N LYS A 936 7.66 -32.54 -0.32
CA LYS A 936 8.15 -32.94 -1.66
C LYS A 936 9.65 -32.61 -1.82
N ILE A 937 10.08 -31.42 -1.38
CA ILE A 937 11.48 -31.00 -1.50
C ILE A 937 12.37 -31.78 -0.53
N MET A 938 11.95 -31.98 0.71
CA MET A 938 12.73 -32.74 1.68
C MET A 938 12.92 -34.21 1.25
N ASP A 939 11.89 -34.84 0.67
CA ASP A 939 11.97 -36.20 0.15
C ASP A 939 12.87 -36.27 -1.11
N ARG A 940 12.79 -35.25 -1.98
CA ARG A 940 13.69 -35.12 -3.14
C ARG A 940 15.16 -35.00 -2.71
N ASP A 941 15.42 -34.13 -1.77
CA ASP A 941 16.79 -33.85 -1.32
C ASP A 941 17.40 -35.02 -0.55
N LYS A 942 16.59 -35.78 0.19
CA LYS A 942 17.03 -37.06 0.80
C LYS A 942 17.49 -38.05 -0.26
N LYS A 943 16.76 -38.20 -1.38
CA LYS A 943 17.18 -39.07 -2.51
C LYS A 943 18.48 -38.57 -3.14
N ARG A 944 18.57 -37.23 -3.43
CA ARG A 944 19.80 -36.63 -3.99
C ARG A 944 21.02 -36.79 -3.08
N ALA A 945 20.84 -36.75 -1.76
CA ALA A 945 21.92 -36.98 -0.80
C ALA A 945 22.41 -38.44 -0.82
N ILE A 946 21.53 -39.42 -1.07
CA ILE A 946 21.88 -40.83 -1.21
C ILE A 946 22.60 -41.08 -2.54
N ASP A 947 22.08 -40.56 -3.65
CA ASP A 947 22.64 -40.70 -4.99
C ASP A 947 24.04 -40.03 -5.13
N ASN A 948 24.39 -39.07 -4.30
CA ASN A 948 25.72 -38.43 -4.30
C ASN A 948 26.75 -39.15 -3.40
N ILE A 949 26.35 -40.18 -2.65
CA ILE A 949 27.23 -40.99 -1.80
C ILE A 949 27.68 -42.23 -2.55
N ASP A 950 26.92 -42.70 -3.53
CA ASP A 950 27.31 -43.82 -4.42
C ASP A 950 28.11 -43.32 -5.63
#